data_94d15f3b324f2e1910499be6af362642
#
_entry.id   94d15f3b324f2e1910499be6af362642
#
_cell.length_a   1.000
_cell.length_b   1.000
_cell.length_c   1.000
_cell.angle_alpha   90.00
_cell.angle_beta   90.00
_cell.angle_gamma   90.00
#
_symmetry.space_group_name_H-M   'P 1'
#
loop_
_entity.id
_entity.type
_entity.pdbx_description
1 polymer ?
#
loop_
_entity_poly.entity_id
_entity_poly.type
_entity_poly.pdbx_seq_one_letter_code
_entity_poly.pdbx_strand_id
1 'polypeptide(L)'
;KAPTVREHLISNVWETLEVDGEETELFSQEFVNRTQNVEGFRFLEGFEMGSLPVWFYRVKGVEIEKTIGMVQGENTVLVRYRVRSGKKGSFSVRPVMRFAAKGEQLQEGQDFAVDRKCIASNGVILSYGTNGELQMEKERVWRDLFFEQDARDGRDGIGSAVVNHRIRFEMMGDGREQVFFVVYSLADDVDKWDEERIALWIEGEEKRQEAIAERSGLFDPVGKRLAVSASQYITERASTGGKSIMAGFPYFADWGRDTMISLPGCTLALGEYEACKSILRTFMAYTKEGLMPNLFPEGDALPMYNTVDAALLFLNVVYEYYLETGDLEFVREAFPVMEDIVFWYQKGTDFHIKMDSDGLIMAGGGLEQVTWMDVRIDKELPTPRHGKPVEINAYWYNGLRILEELAPFVGKDGSAYRKLAEQVKKSFLEKFWMEEEGYLKDVLNGTYEEKQFRCNQVFVLALPFQMMSQKQGQRILQAVKEKLYTTAGLRSLEMEDPAFHPWIGGSQPERDRAYHQGTVWGFPLGAYFRAVLNYFPKEGKQEVRRGLDRLASWMQEGCLFHLAEIYDGAAPVMSKGCYAQAWSVGEILRVYKEMEGKKMNAVVKRTPAEWKSFFESEEFVENFTYEGDDLGVSVKKSGECDGNWQMPKKDEQFVTEWKLWAPTAMEVSLELFSRGSSRERGDRKIASIAMTRGEKGVWSCAMQGAWYGTYYTYHILHSDGVFDTTDPYGVASGIDSERSMVVNLAETDPAGWEQDERPEIRPEDRCVYELHVKDFSSDPHSGISDKHRGKFLAFTEEGTTLNGDGIHATGLDYLKSLGISHVHLLPVFD
;
A
#
# COMPACT_ATOMS: atom_id res chain seq x y z
N LYS A 1 -18.39 -12.85 18.82
CA LYS A 1 -18.85 -11.47 18.57
C LYS A 1 -17.66 -10.61 18.13
N ALA A 2 -17.70 -10.10 16.91
CA ALA A 2 -16.63 -9.25 16.38
C ALA A 2 -16.52 -7.94 17.18
N PRO A 3 -15.27 -7.43 17.40
CA PRO A 3 -14.01 -8.06 17.06
C PRO A 3 -13.37 -8.86 18.20
N THR A 4 -13.92 -8.79 19.39
CA THR A 4 -13.20 -9.08 20.63
C THR A 4 -13.46 -10.45 21.22
N VAL A 5 -14.67 -10.99 21.11
CA VAL A 5 -14.97 -12.35 21.61
C VAL A 5 -14.51 -13.39 20.59
N ARG A 6 -13.39 -14.03 20.87
CA ARG A 6 -12.75 -15.01 19.97
C ARG A 6 -12.71 -16.40 20.63
N GLU A 7 -13.04 -17.42 19.84
CA GLU A 7 -13.00 -18.81 20.26
C GLU A 7 -12.12 -19.62 19.33
N HIS A 8 -11.43 -20.60 19.89
CA HIS A 8 -10.58 -21.54 19.18
C HIS A 8 -11.37 -22.85 18.99
N LEU A 9 -11.96 -23.04 17.81
CA LEU A 9 -12.86 -24.17 17.55
C LEU A 9 -12.10 -25.38 17.01
N ILE A 10 -11.35 -25.19 15.91
CA ILE A 10 -10.53 -26.22 15.27
C ILE A 10 -9.08 -25.76 15.24
N SER A 11 -8.20 -26.52 15.86
CA SER A 11 -6.77 -26.20 15.96
C SER A 11 -6.00 -26.59 14.69
N ASN A 12 -6.41 -27.68 14.06
CA ASN A 12 -5.76 -28.23 12.88
C ASN A 12 -6.74 -29.16 12.14
N VAL A 13 -6.37 -29.59 10.96
CA VAL A 13 -6.97 -30.71 10.24
C VAL A 13 -5.87 -31.74 10.00
N TRP A 14 -6.12 -33.01 10.39
CA TRP A 14 -5.17 -34.08 10.22
C TRP A 14 -5.55 -34.94 9.02
N GLU A 15 -4.75 -34.84 7.97
CA GLU A 15 -4.97 -35.54 6.72
C GLU A 15 -4.26 -36.92 6.76
N THR A 16 -4.95 -37.92 6.22
CA THR A 16 -4.39 -39.27 6.06
C THR A 16 -4.72 -39.78 4.66
N LEU A 17 -3.72 -40.35 4.01
CA LEU A 17 -3.84 -41.03 2.72
C LEU A 17 -3.73 -42.54 2.91
N GLU A 18 -4.67 -43.32 2.37
CA GLU A 18 -4.63 -44.77 2.31
C GLU A 18 -4.50 -45.22 0.86
N VAL A 19 -3.38 -45.87 0.54
CA VAL A 19 -3.10 -46.46 -0.79
C VAL A 19 -2.46 -47.81 -0.61
N ASP A 20 -2.87 -48.80 -1.39
CA ASP A 20 -2.35 -50.18 -1.34
C ASP A 20 -2.50 -50.82 0.06
N GLY A 21 -3.50 -50.38 0.85
CA GLY A 21 -3.75 -50.84 2.22
C GLY A 21 -2.83 -50.26 3.30
N GLU A 22 -2.03 -49.26 2.96
CA GLU A 22 -1.16 -48.59 3.91
C GLU A 22 -1.61 -47.14 4.13
N GLU A 23 -1.85 -46.79 5.39
CA GLU A 23 -2.12 -45.40 5.78
C GLU A 23 -0.81 -44.61 5.87
N THR A 24 -0.84 -43.34 5.43
CA THR A 24 0.23 -42.36 5.54
C THR A 24 -0.35 -41.04 6.04
N GLU A 25 0.19 -40.54 7.15
CA GLU A 25 -0.20 -39.27 7.76
C GLU A 25 0.50 -38.13 7.02
N LEU A 26 -0.28 -37.13 6.55
CA LEU A 26 0.21 -35.97 5.78
C LEU A 26 0.26 -34.70 6.59
N PHE A 27 -0.34 -34.70 7.78
CA PHE A 27 -0.28 -33.56 8.70
C PHE A 27 1.06 -33.55 9.46
N SER A 28 1.39 -32.38 10.01
CA SER A 28 2.53 -32.23 10.92
C SER A 28 2.00 -31.82 12.29
N GLN A 29 2.43 -32.55 13.32
CA GLN A 29 2.08 -32.25 14.70
C GLN A 29 3.23 -32.63 15.62
N GLU A 30 3.64 -31.71 16.46
CA GLU A 30 4.55 -31.96 17.55
C GLU A 30 3.79 -32.32 18.85
N PHE A 31 4.41 -33.14 19.66
CA PHE A 31 3.94 -33.54 20.97
C PHE A 31 4.99 -33.28 22.03
N VAL A 32 4.59 -33.16 23.29
CA VAL A 32 5.53 -33.03 24.44
C VAL A 32 6.51 -34.20 24.43
N ASN A 33 6.01 -35.43 24.18
CA ASN A 33 6.85 -36.57 23.86
C ASN A 33 7.18 -36.57 22.38
N ARG A 34 8.32 -36.01 22.01
CA ARG A 34 8.78 -35.84 20.63
C ARG A 34 8.91 -37.12 19.82
N THR A 35 8.95 -38.31 20.47
CA THR A 35 8.95 -39.59 19.73
C THR A 35 7.60 -39.90 19.08
N GLN A 36 6.56 -39.14 19.41
CA GLN A 36 5.22 -39.25 18.82
C GLN A 36 4.98 -38.19 17.73
N ASN A 37 5.97 -37.38 17.41
CA ASN A 37 5.82 -36.35 16.38
C ASN A 37 5.46 -36.97 15.03
N VAL A 38 4.49 -36.32 14.38
CA VAL A 38 4.08 -36.63 13.00
C VAL A 38 4.70 -35.60 12.09
N GLU A 39 5.40 -36.08 11.05
CA GLU A 39 6.23 -35.24 10.18
C GLU A 39 5.72 -35.25 8.74
N GLY A 40 4.45 -34.94 8.51
CA GLY A 40 3.85 -34.90 7.18
C GLY A 40 4.50 -33.87 6.25
N PHE A 41 5.22 -32.89 6.78
CA PHE A 41 6.01 -31.94 6.00
C PHE A 41 7.05 -32.61 5.10
N ARG A 42 7.46 -33.84 5.39
CA ARG A 42 8.39 -34.64 4.54
C ARG A 42 7.83 -34.97 3.16
N PHE A 43 6.52 -34.91 3.00
CA PHE A 43 5.81 -35.14 1.73
C PHE A 43 5.48 -33.82 1.01
N LEU A 44 5.82 -32.65 1.60
CA LEU A 44 5.60 -31.35 1.03
C LEU A 44 6.67 -31.07 -0.05
N GLU A 45 6.25 -30.91 -1.29
CA GLU A 45 7.12 -30.55 -2.42
C GLU A 45 7.19 -29.04 -2.65
N GLY A 46 6.15 -28.31 -2.27
CA GLY A 46 6.10 -26.87 -2.50
C GLY A 46 5.01 -26.17 -1.71
N PHE A 47 5.16 -24.87 -1.63
CA PHE A 47 4.17 -23.96 -1.07
C PHE A 47 4.11 -22.70 -1.94
N GLU A 48 2.92 -22.26 -2.27
CA GLU A 48 2.69 -20.99 -2.98
C GLU A 48 1.72 -20.12 -2.19
N MET A 49 2.03 -18.84 -2.10
CA MET A 49 1.13 -17.83 -1.54
C MET A 49 0.71 -16.86 -2.65
N GLY A 50 -0.38 -17.18 -3.30
CA GLY A 50 -1.10 -16.31 -4.22
C GLY A 50 -2.10 -15.41 -3.48
N SER A 51 -3.34 -15.38 -3.94
CA SER A 51 -4.49 -14.83 -3.19
C SER A 51 -4.88 -15.69 -1.99
N LEU A 52 -4.64 -16.99 -2.09
CA LEU A 52 -4.80 -17.97 -1.02
C LEU A 52 -3.52 -18.83 -0.89
N PRO A 53 -3.24 -19.37 0.31
CA PRO A 53 -2.14 -20.30 0.52
C PRO A 53 -2.45 -21.66 -0.11
N VAL A 54 -1.46 -22.22 -0.81
CA VAL A 54 -1.54 -23.52 -1.48
C VAL A 54 -0.32 -24.36 -1.13
N TRP A 55 -0.55 -25.57 -0.63
CA TRP A 55 0.47 -26.58 -0.34
C TRP A 55 0.40 -27.72 -1.34
N PHE A 56 1.55 -28.17 -1.83
CA PHE A 56 1.70 -29.25 -2.79
C PHE A 56 2.38 -30.45 -2.11
N TYR A 57 1.71 -31.58 -2.07
CA TYR A 57 2.23 -32.82 -1.52
C TYR A 57 2.36 -33.89 -2.60
N ARG A 58 3.39 -34.71 -2.50
CA ARG A 58 3.55 -35.92 -3.31
C ARG A 58 3.92 -37.08 -2.44
N VAL A 59 3.10 -38.15 -2.48
CA VAL A 59 3.30 -39.35 -1.67
C VAL A 59 2.74 -40.58 -2.39
N LYS A 60 3.52 -41.67 -2.48
CA LYS A 60 3.15 -42.97 -3.11
C LYS A 60 2.58 -42.82 -4.53
N GLY A 61 2.95 -41.76 -5.26
CA GLY A 61 2.46 -41.48 -6.62
C GLY A 61 1.11 -40.77 -6.65
N VAL A 62 0.64 -40.25 -5.52
CA VAL A 62 -0.51 -39.37 -5.41
C VAL A 62 -0.02 -37.93 -5.28
N GLU A 63 -0.60 -37.03 -6.06
CA GLU A 63 -0.39 -35.60 -6.00
C GLU A 63 -1.60 -34.95 -5.29
N ILE A 64 -1.32 -34.07 -4.31
CA ILE A 64 -2.36 -33.39 -3.52
C ILE A 64 -2.03 -31.90 -3.45
N GLU A 65 -2.97 -31.08 -3.88
CA GLU A 65 -2.93 -29.64 -3.70
C GLU A 65 -3.96 -29.27 -2.61
N LYS A 66 -3.48 -28.66 -1.51
CA LYS A 66 -4.34 -28.21 -0.39
C LYS A 66 -4.43 -26.69 -0.46
N THR A 67 -5.63 -26.15 -0.49
CA THR A 67 -5.93 -24.71 -0.42
C THR A 67 -6.76 -24.42 0.83
N ILE A 68 -6.45 -23.37 1.57
CA ILE A 68 -7.26 -22.88 2.70
C ILE A 68 -7.67 -21.45 2.41
N GLY A 69 -8.92 -21.11 2.68
CA GLY A 69 -9.45 -19.76 2.56
C GLY A 69 -10.49 -19.44 3.63
N MET A 70 -10.66 -18.15 3.89
CA MET A 70 -11.67 -17.64 4.81
C MET A 70 -12.59 -16.67 4.06
N VAL A 71 -13.89 -16.85 4.20
CA VAL A 71 -14.88 -16.00 3.54
C VAL A 71 -14.93 -14.64 4.21
N GLN A 72 -14.75 -13.59 3.43
CA GLN A 72 -14.74 -12.22 3.94
C GLN A 72 -16.07 -11.85 4.60
N GLY A 73 -16.01 -11.34 5.83
CA GLY A 73 -17.17 -10.92 6.62
C GLY A 73 -17.97 -12.06 7.27
N GLU A 74 -17.51 -13.31 7.12
CA GLU A 74 -18.14 -14.49 7.72
C GLU A 74 -17.13 -15.28 8.57
N ASN A 75 -17.64 -16.01 9.57
CA ASN A 75 -16.85 -17.02 10.29
C ASN A 75 -16.95 -18.36 9.53
N THR A 76 -16.49 -18.37 8.29
CA THR A 76 -16.55 -19.50 7.37
C THR A 76 -15.15 -19.78 6.81
N VAL A 77 -14.63 -20.98 7.03
CA VAL A 77 -13.34 -21.45 6.54
C VAL A 77 -13.54 -22.59 5.56
N LEU A 78 -12.89 -22.48 4.41
CA LEU A 78 -12.87 -23.50 3.37
C LEU A 78 -11.50 -24.20 3.37
N VAL A 79 -11.50 -25.54 3.32
CA VAL A 79 -10.32 -26.35 3.02
C VAL A 79 -10.64 -27.17 1.78
N ARG A 80 -9.91 -26.96 0.68
CA ARG A 80 -10.07 -27.68 -0.58
C ARG A 80 -8.81 -28.51 -0.85
N TYR A 81 -9.03 -29.73 -1.34
CA TYR A 81 -7.98 -30.63 -1.84
C TYR A 81 -8.25 -30.99 -3.29
N ARG A 82 -7.28 -30.79 -4.16
CA ARG A 82 -7.26 -31.32 -5.53
C ARG A 82 -6.31 -32.51 -5.52
N VAL A 83 -6.86 -33.69 -5.77
CA VAL A 83 -6.14 -34.96 -5.65
C VAL A 83 -6.07 -35.65 -7.00
N ARG A 84 -4.87 -36.01 -7.44
CA ARG A 84 -4.63 -36.80 -8.65
C ARG A 84 -3.93 -38.09 -8.30
N SER A 85 -4.55 -39.20 -8.63
CA SER A 85 -4.03 -40.54 -8.34
C SER A 85 -4.30 -41.55 -9.45
N GLY A 86 -3.29 -42.29 -9.88
CA GLY A 86 -3.44 -43.52 -10.71
C GLY A 86 -3.74 -44.77 -9.89
N LYS A 87 -3.89 -44.65 -8.57
CA LYS A 87 -4.16 -45.74 -7.65
C LYS A 87 -5.47 -45.48 -6.91
N LYS A 88 -6.24 -46.58 -6.71
CA LYS A 88 -7.40 -46.52 -5.81
C LYS A 88 -6.97 -46.45 -4.36
N GLY A 89 -7.76 -45.79 -3.56
CA GLY A 89 -7.52 -45.61 -2.14
C GLY A 89 -8.50 -44.68 -1.51
N SER A 90 -8.16 -44.11 -0.38
CA SER A 90 -8.96 -43.08 0.27
C SER A 90 -8.10 -41.96 0.82
N PHE A 91 -8.71 -40.78 0.86
CA PHE A 91 -8.17 -39.61 1.52
C PHE A 91 -9.11 -39.27 2.68
N SER A 92 -8.59 -38.92 3.84
CA SER A 92 -9.45 -38.58 4.98
C SER A 92 -8.89 -37.38 5.76
N VAL A 93 -9.80 -36.62 6.34
CA VAL A 93 -9.51 -35.41 7.12
C VAL A 93 -10.16 -35.55 8.49
N ARG A 94 -9.36 -35.38 9.54
CA ARG A 94 -9.79 -35.38 10.95
C ARG A 94 -9.70 -33.95 11.50
N PRO A 95 -10.80 -33.29 11.88
CA PRO A 95 -10.72 -32.01 12.57
C PRO A 95 -10.20 -32.19 14.00
N VAL A 96 -9.22 -31.38 14.36
CA VAL A 96 -8.62 -31.34 15.70
C VAL A 96 -9.36 -30.26 16.50
N MET A 97 -10.33 -30.69 17.29
CA MET A 97 -11.33 -29.84 17.91
C MET A 97 -10.92 -29.34 19.30
N ARG A 98 -11.22 -28.10 19.57
CA ARG A 98 -10.95 -27.50 20.90
C ARG A 98 -12.20 -26.84 21.52
N PHE A 99 -12.92 -26.01 20.82
CA PHE A 99 -14.12 -25.30 21.29
C PHE A 99 -13.93 -24.66 22.68
N ALA A 100 -12.93 -23.80 22.77
CA ALA A 100 -12.58 -23.08 23.98
C ALA A 100 -12.36 -21.59 23.65
N ALA A 101 -12.57 -20.72 24.63
CA ALA A 101 -12.22 -19.32 24.50
C ALA A 101 -10.72 -19.16 24.21
N LYS A 102 -10.34 -18.04 23.60
CA LYS A 102 -8.94 -17.73 23.30
C LYS A 102 -8.09 -17.82 24.58
N GLY A 103 -7.03 -18.62 24.52
CA GLY A 103 -6.09 -18.83 25.62
C GLY A 103 -6.49 -19.91 26.63
N GLU A 104 -7.70 -20.48 26.53
CA GLU A 104 -8.16 -21.54 27.43
C GLU A 104 -7.90 -22.93 26.83
N GLN A 105 -7.80 -23.92 27.72
CA GLN A 105 -7.64 -25.34 27.39
C GLN A 105 -9.02 -26.05 27.40
N LEU A 106 -9.04 -27.31 26.94
CA LEU A 106 -10.21 -28.17 27.06
C LEU A 106 -10.62 -28.31 28.50
N GLN A 107 -11.90 -28.14 28.75
CA GLN A 107 -12.50 -28.42 30.08
C GLN A 107 -12.53 -29.91 30.35
N GLU A 108 -12.51 -30.29 31.63
CA GLU A 108 -12.65 -31.69 32.03
C GLU A 108 -14.10 -32.15 31.77
N GLY A 109 -14.26 -33.27 31.07
CA GLY A 109 -15.60 -33.80 30.71
C GLY A 109 -16.34 -33.03 29.63
N GLN A 110 -15.64 -32.18 28.84
CA GLN A 110 -16.23 -31.47 27.70
C GLN A 110 -16.68 -32.46 26.61
N ASP A 111 -17.96 -32.45 26.31
CA ASP A 111 -18.59 -33.31 25.30
C ASP A 111 -18.53 -32.69 23.89
N PHE A 112 -18.38 -33.56 22.90
CA PHE A 112 -18.42 -33.19 21.47
C PHE A 112 -19.48 -34.04 20.75
N ALA A 113 -20.60 -33.43 20.44
CA ALA A 113 -21.64 -34.04 19.61
C ALA A 113 -21.35 -33.76 18.13
N VAL A 114 -21.32 -34.80 17.31
CA VAL A 114 -21.05 -34.71 15.86
C VAL A 114 -22.16 -35.39 15.10
N ASP A 115 -22.72 -34.73 14.12
CA ASP A 115 -23.62 -35.31 13.14
C ASP A 115 -23.17 -34.97 11.70
N ARG A 116 -24.00 -35.24 10.70
CA ARG A 116 -23.67 -35.04 9.29
C ARG A 116 -23.53 -33.57 8.88
N LYS A 117 -23.92 -32.64 9.73
CA LYS A 117 -24.01 -31.21 9.38
C LYS A 117 -23.28 -30.31 10.38
N CYS A 118 -23.08 -30.73 11.61
CA CYS A 118 -22.48 -29.88 12.61
C CYS A 118 -21.67 -30.63 13.69
N ILE A 119 -20.85 -29.85 14.36
CA ILE A 119 -20.11 -30.20 15.56
C ILE A 119 -20.59 -29.25 16.66
N ALA A 120 -21.05 -29.79 17.79
CA ALA A 120 -21.53 -28.99 18.91
C ALA A 120 -20.71 -29.29 20.17
N SER A 121 -20.24 -28.26 20.85
CA SER A 121 -19.54 -28.33 22.14
C SER A 121 -19.59 -26.97 22.84
N ASN A 122 -19.60 -26.94 24.16
CA ASN A 122 -19.61 -25.70 24.95
C ASN A 122 -20.63 -24.64 24.52
N GLY A 123 -21.82 -25.09 24.08
CA GLY A 123 -22.86 -24.16 23.61
C GLY A 123 -22.61 -23.51 22.24
N VAL A 124 -21.53 -23.87 21.57
CA VAL A 124 -21.21 -23.43 20.19
C VAL A 124 -21.56 -24.54 19.22
N ILE A 125 -22.25 -24.20 18.12
CA ILE A 125 -22.55 -25.07 17.01
C ILE A 125 -21.73 -24.59 15.81
N LEU A 126 -20.85 -25.46 15.31
CA LEU A 126 -20.06 -25.25 14.11
C LEU A 126 -20.63 -26.15 12.99
N SER A 127 -21.29 -25.54 12.03
CA SER A 127 -21.79 -26.25 10.85
C SER A 127 -20.65 -26.64 9.92
N TYR A 128 -20.76 -27.76 9.21
CA TYR A 128 -19.81 -28.10 8.15
C TYR A 128 -20.51 -28.71 6.93
N GLY A 129 -19.95 -28.40 5.75
CA GLY A 129 -20.33 -28.94 4.46
C GLY A 129 -19.16 -29.69 3.81
N THR A 130 -19.43 -30.80 3.15
CA THR A 130 -18.39 -31.62 2.50
C THR A 130 -19.00 -32.51 1.43
N ASN A 131 -18.19 -32.93 0.45
CA ASN A 131 -18.54 -34.00 -0.51
C ASN A 131 -17.97 -35.37 -0.04
N GLY A 132 -17.40 -35.45 1.17
CA GLY A 132 -16.95 -36.71 1.77
C GLY A 132 -17.99 -37.36 2.68
N GLU A 133 -17.69 -38.57 3.18
CA GLU A 133 -18.51 -39.33 4.10
C GLU A 133 -18.05 -39.24 5.53
N LEU A 134 -18.93 -38.86 6.45
CA LEU A 134 -18.67 -38.85 7.89
C LEU A 134 -18.50 -40.25 8.43
N GLN A 135 -17.40 -40.50 9.09
CA GLN A 135 -17.10 -41.71 9.85
C GLN A 135 -16.76 -41.41 11.29
N MET A 136 -17.55 -41.90 12.24
CA MET A 136 -17.27 -41.77 13.67
C MET A 136 -16.10 -42.66 14.05
N GLU A 137 -15.23 -42.13 14.86
CA GLU A 137 -14.07 -42.84 15.46
C GLU A 137 -14.21 -42.88 16.97
N LYS A 138 -13.39 -43.73 17.60
CA LYS A 138 -13.27 -43.71 19.05
C LYS A 138 -12.69 -42.35 19.46
N GLU A 139 -13.40 -41.65 20.34
CA GLU A 139 -12.93 -40.38 20.87
C GLU A 139 -11.55 -40.54 21.49
N ARG A 140 -10.67 -39.63 21.09
CA ARG A 140 -9.33 -39.48 21.65
C ARG A 140 -9.09 -38.05 22.07
N VAL A 141 -8.80 -37.88 23.35
CA VAL A 141 -8.42 -36.60 23.96
C VAL A 141 -6.90 -36.49 24.02
N TRP A 142 -6.40 -35.45 23.43
CA TRP A 142 -4.99 -35.11 23.46
C TRP A 142 -4.78 -33.94 24.45
N ARG A 143 -3.75 -34.03 25.30
CA ARG A 143 -3.40 -32.98 26.28
C ARG A 143 -1.90 -32.64 26.26
N ASP A 144 -1.21 -33.13 25.25
CA ASP A 144 0.22 -33.08 25.07
C ASP A 144 0.63 -32.61 23.67
N LEU A 145 -0.28 -31.90 22.98
CA LEU A 145 0.08 -31.22 21.74
C LEU A 145 1.11 -30.14 22.09
N PHE A 146 2.19 -30.07 21.31
CA PHE A 146 3.24 -29.10 21.53
C PHE A 146 3.28 -28.09 20.40
N PHE A 147 3.43 -26.81 20.75
CA PHE A 147 3.50 -25.66 19.86
C PHE A 147 4.85 -24.95 20.09
N GLU A 148 5.83 -25.29 19.30
CA GLU A 148 7.21 -24.79 19.40
C GLU A 148 7.28 -23.26 19.36
N GLN A 149 6.46 -22.63 18.53
CA GLN A 149 6.47 -21.18 18.39
C GLN A 149 6.00 -20.46 19.65
N ASP A 150 4.93 -20.96 20.30
CA ASP A 150 4.46 -20.41 21.56
C ASP A 150 5.52 -20.59 22.66
N ALA A 151 6.16 -21.76 22.70
CA ALA A 151 7.23 -22.05 23.65
C ALA A 151 8.45 -21.15 23.45
N ARG A 152 8.83 -20.86 22.22
CA ARG A 152 9.93 -19.92 21.90
C ARG A 152 9.61 -18.50 22.34
N ASP A 153 8.36 -18.09 22.23
CA ASP A 153 7.92 -16.79 22.72
C ASP A 153 7.75 -16.76 24.25
N GLY A 154 8.12 -17.87 24.95
CA GLY A 154 7.98 -17.98 26.41
C GLY A 154 6.52 -18.07 26.87
N ARG A 155 5.61 -18.51 26.01
CA ARG A 155 4.21 -18.79 26.31
C ARG A 155 4.04 -20.26 26.70
N ASP A 156 2.85 -20.65 27.17
CA ASP A 156 2.53 -22.07 27.34
C ASP A 156 2.45 -22.73 25.96
N GLY A 157 3.44 -23.55 25.65
CA GLY A 157 3.52 -24.29 24.40
C GLY A 157 2.70 -25.59 24.42
N ILE A 158 1.97 -25.91 25.48
CA ILE A 158 1.20 -27.15 25.59
C ILE A 158 -0.27 -26.88 25.29
N GLY A 159 -0.86 -27.70 24.43
CA GLY A 159 -2.26 -27.61 24.04
C GLY A 159 -3.04 -28.90 24.19
N SER A 160 -4.36 -28.74 24.20
CA SER A 160 -5.29 -29.86 24.29
C SER A 160 -6.30 -29.81 23.13
N ALA A 161 -6.72 -30.99 22.66
CA ALA A 161 -7.73 -31.13 21.61
C ALA A 161 -8.41 -32.50 21.65
N VAL A 162 -9.54 -32.62 20.95
CA VAL A 162 -10.31 -33.87 20.76
C VAL A 162 -10.39 -34.21 19.28
N VAL A 163 -10.25 -35.51 18.99
CA VAL A 163 -10.56 -36.12 17.68
C VAL A 163 -11.51 -37.29 17.93
N ASN A 164 -12.68 -37.28 17.27
CA ASN A 164 -13.68 -38.35 17.43
C ASN A 164 -14.37 -38.73 16.11
N HIS A 165 -13.95 -38.13 14.99
CA HIS A 165 -14.47 -38.46 13.67
C HIS A 165 -13.48 -38.11 12.57
N ARG A 166 -13.75 -38.67 11.38
CA ARG A 166 -13.09 -38.26 10.12
C ARG A 166 -14.14 -38.05 9.01
N ILE A 167 -13.74 -37.27 8.03
CA ILE A 167 -14.42 -37.15 6.75
C ILE A 167 -13.58 -37.93 5.73
N ARG A 168 -14.15 -38.98 5.12
CA ARG A 168 -13.48 -39.87 4.18
C ARG A 168 -13.92 -39.58 2.74
N PHE A 169 -12.97 -39.58 1.85
CA PHE A 169 -13.14 -39.41 0.42
C PHE A 169 -12.56 -40.60 -0.33
N GLU A 170 -13.30 -41.15 -1.31
CA GLU A 170 -12.82 -42.27 -2.12
C GLU A 170 -12.07 -41.79 -3.36
N MET A 171 -10.87 -42.31 -3.57
CA MET A 171 -10.03 -42.04 -4.74
C MET A 171 -10.26 -43.05 -5.82
N MET A 172 -10.67 -42.62 -7.01
CA MET A 172 -11.05 -43.46 -8.14
C MET A 172 -9.86 -44.19 -8.77
N GLY A 173 -8.68 -43.64 -8.70
CA GLY A 173 -7.45 -44.27 -9.23
C GLY A 173 -7.36 -44.27 -10.75
N ASP A 174 -8.05 -43.42 -11.44
CA ASP A 174 -8.13 -43.34 -12.90
C ASP A 174 -7.17 -42.28 -13.51
N GLY A 175 -6.35 -41.65 -12.67
CA GLY A 175 -5.43 -40.57 -13.06
C GLY A 175 -6.05 -39.19 -13.25
N ARG A 176 -7.37 -39.09 -13.15
CA ARG A 176 -8.07 -37.79 -13.21
C ARG A 176 -7.98 -37.10 -11.89
N GLU A 177 -8.08 -35.75 -11.97
CA GLU A 177 -8.17 -34.93 -10.80
C GLU A 177 -9.56 -35.05 -10.15
N GLN A 178 -9.56 -35.19 -8.84
CA GLN A 178 -10.75 -35.18 -8.00
C GLN A 178 -10.64 -34.03 -7.00
N VAL A 179 -11.76 -33.35 -6.73
CA VAL A 179 -11.83 -32.25 -5.76
C VAL A 179 -12.54 -32.76 -4.51
N PHE A 180 -11.86 -32.63 -3.38
CA PHE A 180 -12.41 -32.87 -2.04
C PHE A 180 -12.43 -31.58 -1.25
N PHE A 181 -13.43 -31.38 -0.40
CA PHE A 181 -13.51 -30.19 0.41
C PHE A 181 -14.20 -30.40 1.75
N VAL A 182 -13.86 -29.51 2.67
CA VAL A 182 -14.60 -29.31 3.93
C VAL A 182 -14.72 -27.81 4.16
N VAL A 183 -15.94 -27.36 4.39
CA VAL A 183 -16.25 -25.96 4.77
C VAL A 183 -16.77 -25.96 6.19
N TYR A 184 -16.15 -25.19 7.06
CA TYR A 184 -16.60 -24.97 8.44
C TYR A 184 -17.20 -23.58 8.56
N SER A 185 -18.39 -23.47 9.16
CA SER A 185 -19.07 -22.16 9.31
C SER A 185 -19.85 -22.05 10.62
N LEU A 186 -19.88 -20.86 11.20
CA LEU A 186 -20.83 -20.51 12.26
C LEU A 186 -22.20 -20.08 11.71
N ALA A 187 -22.38 -20.03 10.39
CA ALA A 187 -23.67 -19.86 9.72
C ALA A 187 -24.28 -21.22 9.38
N ASP A 188 -25.61 -21.30 9.36
CA ASP A 188 -26.32 -22.58 9.16
C ASP A 188 -26.38 -23.05 7.69
N ASP A 189 -25.93 -22.26 6.73
CA ASP A 189 -26.14 -22.49 5.30
C ASP A 189 -24.96 -23.18 4.59
N VAL A 190 -24.32 -24.14 5.23
CA VAL A 190 -23.15 -24.87 4.65
C VAL A 190 -23.53 -25.78 3.47
N ASP A 191 -24.80 -26.17 3.36
CA ASP A 191 -25.32 -26.99 2.22
C ASP A 191 -25.22 -26.27 0.85
N LYS A 192 -24.98 -24.98 0.86
CA LYS A 192 -24.78 -24.18 -0.37
C LYS A 192 -23.42 -24.44 -1.05
N TRP A 193 -22.46 -25.07 -0.37
CA TRP A 193 -21.10 -25.26 -0.86
C TRP A 193 -20.98 -26.59 -1.63
N ASP A 194 -20.60 -26.47 -2.89
CA ASP A 194 -20.21 -27.55 -3.80
C ASP A 194 -18.91 -27.17 -4.53
N GLU A 195 -18.43 -28.06 -5.38
CA GLU A 195 -17.16 -27.83 -6.12
C GLU A 195 -17.21 -26.60 -7.01
N GLU A 196 -18.32 -26.35 -7.70
CA GLU A 196 -18.51 -25.20 -8.59
C GLU A 196 -18.51 -23.90 -7.79
N ARG A 197 -19.25 -23.84 -6.70
CA ARG A 197 -19.30 -22.67 -5.83
C ARG A 197 -17.95 -22.34 -5.18
N ILE A 198 -17.20 -23.37 -4.78
CA ILE A 198 -15.85 -23.21 -4.24
C ILE A 198 -14.91 -22.62 -5.29
N ALA A 199 -14.96 -23.12 -6.53
CA ALA A 199 -14.17 -22.58 -7.61
C ALA A 199 -14.52 -21.12 -7.91
N LEU A 200 -15.80 -20.77 -7.97
CA LEU A 200 -16.29 -19.40 -8.16
C LEU A 200 -15.89 -18.49 -7.00
N TRP A 201 -15.93 -18.99 -5.77
CA TRP A 201 -15.52 -18.21 -4.61
C TRP A 201 -14.02 -17.90 -4.63
N ILE A 202 -13.18 -18.88 -5.00
CA ILE A 202 -11.72 -18.69 -5.11
C ILE A 202 -11.42 -17.62 -6.17
N GLU A 203 -12.02 -17.72 -7.36
CA GLU A 203 -11.88 -16.71 -8.42
C GLU A 203 -12.38 -15.33 -7.96
N GLY A 204 -13.48 -15.29 -7.21
CA GLY A 204 -14.01 -14.06 -6.62
C GLY A 204 -13.07 -13.42 -5.60
N GLU A 205 -12.39 -14.24 -4.79
CA GLU A 205 -11.41 -13.76 -3.82
C GLU A 205 -10.14 -13.22 -4.50
N GLU A 206 -9.67 -13.85 -5.57
CA GLU A 206 -8.58 -13.33 -6.41
C GLU A 206 -8.92 -11.95 -6.94
N LYS A 207 -10.07 -11.81 -7.59
CA LYS A 207 -10.57 -10.52 -8.12
C LYS A 207 -10.74 -9.47 -7.03
N ARG A 208 -11.20 -9.86 -5.85
CA ARG A 208 -11.34 -8.95 -4.70
C ARG A 208 -9.99 -8.40 -4.26
N GLN A 209 -8.97 -9.25 -4.14
CA GLN A 209 -7.62 -8.83 -3.76
C GLN A 209 -6.96 -7.98 -4.85
N GLU A 210 -7.15 -8.31 -6.12
CA GLU A 210 -6.71 -7.49 -7.25
C GLU A 210 -7.36 -6.10 -7.21
N ALA A 211 -8.66 -6.02 -6.98
CA ALA A 211 -9.39 -4.76 -6.88
C ALA A 211 -8.89 -3.89 -5.71
N ILE A 212 -8.51 -4.48 -4.57
CA ILE A 212 -7.88 -3.75 -3.45
C ILE A 212 -6.52 -3.21 -3.87
N ALA A 213 -5.69 -4.05 -4.50
CA ALA A 213 -4.37 -3.68 -4.98
C ALA A 213 -4.44 -2.53 -6.00
N GLU A 214 -5.38 -2.59 -6.95
CA GLU A 214 -5.61 -1.54 -7.94
C GLU A 214 -6.14 -0.24 -7.29
N ARG A 215 -7.15 -0.34 -6.42
CA ARG A 215 -7.71 0.83 -5.72
C ARG A 215 -6.67 1.53 -4.85
N SER A 216 -5.67 0.82 -4.33
CA SER A 216 -4.56 1.44 -3.62
C SER A 216 -3.80 2.43 -4.49
N GLY A 217 -3.85 2.28 -5.82
CA GLY A 217 -3.16 3.10 -6.80
C GLY A 217 -1.64 2.99 -6.71
N LEU A 218 -1.11 1.92 -6.12
CA LEU A 218 0.31 1.62 -6.04
C LEU A 218 0.77 0.85 -7.28
N PHE A 219 2.01 1.10 -7.70
CA PHE A 219 2.64 0.39 -8.81
C PHE A 219 3.59 -0.70 -8.32
N ASP A 220 4.26 -0.48 -7.19
CA ASP A 220 5.19 -1.43 -6.59
C ASP A 220 4.46 -2.73 -6.19
N PRO A 221 4.94 -3.91 -6.65
CA PRO A 221 4.30 -5.19 -6.33
C PRO A 221 4.23 -5.50 -4.83
N VAL A 222 5.27 -5.11 -4.06
CA VAL A 222 5.31 -5.30 -2.61
C VAL A 222 4.30 -4.36 -1.95
N GLY A 223 4.25 -3.10 -2.39
CA GLY A 223 3.26 -2.12 -1.94
C GLY A 223 1.81 -2.58 -2.22
N LYS A 224 1.52 -3.11 -3.41
CA LYS A 224 0.23 -3.71 -3.75
C LYS A 224 -0.14 -4.87 -2.83
N ARG A 225 0.81 -5.75 -2.57
CA ARG A 225 0.59 -6.88 -1.66
C ARG A 225 0.35 -6.42 -0.23
N LEU A 226 1.10 -5.40 0.21
CA LEU A 226 0.92 -4.81 1.54
C LEU A 226 -0.45 -4.13 1.67
N ALA A 227 -1.00 -3.54 0.60
CA ALA A 227 -2.35 -2.99 0.56
C ALA A 227 -3.42 -4.06 0.81
N VAL A 228 -3.28 -5.24 0.20
CA VAL A 228 -4.15 -6.39 0.48
C VAL A 228 -4.05 -6.81 1.94
N SER A 229 -2.84 -6.92 2.47
CA SER A 229 -2.61 -7.26 3.89
C SER A 229 -3.21 -6.22 4.84
N ALA A 230 -3.07 -4.93 4.55
CA ALA A 230 -3.64 -3.84 5.35
C ALA A 230 -5.17 -3.90 5.43
N SER A 231 -5.85 -4.32 4.35
CA SER A 231 -7.30 -4.45 4.33
C SER A 231 -7.85 -5.50 5.31
N GLN A 232 -7.02 -6.47 5.70
CA GLN A 232 -7.42 -7.57 6.58
C GLN A 232 -7.57 -7.16 8.05
N TYR A 233 -7.05 -5.99 8.43
CA TYR A 233 -7.21 -5.47 9.80
C TYR A 233 -8.54 -4.75 10.03
N ILE A 234 -9.25 -4.36 8.96
CA ILE A 234 -10.56 -3.72 9.06
C ILE A 234 -11.60 -4.78 9.41
N THR A 235 -12.33 -4.58 10.49
CA THR A 235 -13.35 -5.51 10.99
C THR A 235 -14.64 -4.78 11.36
N GLU A 236 -15.74 -5.56 11.45
CA GLU A 236 -16.99 -5.09 12.03
C GLU A 236 -16.88 -4.98 13.55
N ARG A 237 -17.54 -3.97 14.13
CA ARG A 237 -17.70 -3.85 15.57
C ARG A 237 -19.18 -4.02 15.96
N ALA A 238 -19.51 -5.18 16.49
CA ALA A 238 -20.90 -5.54 16.80
C ALA A 238 -21.58 -4.61 17.84
N SER A 239 -20.82 -4.06 18.80
CA SER A 239 -21.34 -3.18 19.84
C SER A 239 -21.75 -1.78 19.34
N THR A 240 -21.20 -1.32 18.23
CA THR A 240 -21.49 0.01 17.64
C THR A 240 -22.16 -0.08 16.29
N GLY A 241 -22.23 -1.26 15.68
CA GLY A 241 -22.70 -1.46 14.30
C GLY A 241 -21.78 -0.81 13.24
N GLY A 242 -20.58 -0.35 13.63
CA GLY A 242 -19.61 0.28 12.76
C GLY A 242 -18.39 -0.59 12.50
N LYS A 243 -17.33 0.06 12.03
CA LYS A 243 -16.03 -0.59 11.77
C LYS A 243 -15.04 -0.39 12.92
N SER A 244 -14.02 -1.25 12.98
CA SER A 244 -12.87 -1.12 13.86
C SER A 244 -11.61 -1.66 13.18
N ILE A 245 -10.44 -1.47 13.80
CA ILE A 245 -9.18 -2.08 13.39
C ILE A 245 -8.71 -3.07 14.45
N MET A 246 -8.42 -4.29 14.01
CA MET A 246 -7.68 -5.26 14.83
C MET A 246 -6.22 -4.83 14.90
N ALA A 247 -5.70 -4.57 16.10
CA ALA A 247 -4.33 -4.09 16.29
C ALA A 247 -3.29 -5.12 15.82
N GLY A 248 -3.58 -6.42 16.01
CA GLY A 248 -2.69 -7.46 15.49
C GLY A 248 -3.20 -8.87 15.69
N PHE A 249 -2.86 -9.74 14.76
CA PHE A 249 -3.20 -11.16 14.81
C PHE A 249 -2.02 -12.01 15.29
N PRO A 250 -2.27 -13.01 16.19
CA PRO A 250 -3.57 -13.40 16.71
C PRO A 250 -3.91 -12.78 18.07
N TYR A 251 -3.05 -11.94 18.66
CA TYR A 251 -3.10 -11.65 20.10
C TYR A 251 -3.93 -10.43 20.47
N PHE A 252 -3.93 -9.37 19.68
CA PHE A 252 -4.54 -8.10 20.03
C PHE A 252 -5.99 -7.98 19.56
N ALA A 253 -6.76 -7.18 20.30
CA ALA A 253 -8.10 -6.72 19.92
C ALA A 253 -8.03 -5.33 19.28
N ASP A 254 -9.05 -4.51 19.42
CA ASP A 254 -9.07 -3.13 18.97
C ASP A 254 -8.55 -2.19 20.08
N TRP A 255 -7.35 -1.71 19.88
CA TRP A 255 -6.68 -0.75 20.75
C TRP A 255 -6.71 0.65 20.13
N GLY A 256 -6.99 1.67 20.94
CA GLY A 256 -7.18 3.03 20.46
C GLY A 256 -5.94 3.66 19.87
N ARG A 257 -4.80 3.57 20.56
CA ARG A 257 -3.51 4.02 20.05
C ARG A 257 -3.15 3.35 18.74
N ASP A 258 -3.21 2.03 18.72
CA ASP A 258 -2.90 1.20 17.53
C ASP A 258 -3.82 1.55 16.37
N THR A 259 -5.11 1.74 16.66
CA THR A 259 -6.09 2.17 15.67
C THR A 259 -5.71 3.52 15.09
N MET A 260 -5.41 4.53 15.91
CA MET A 260 -5.08 5.87 15.41
C MET A 260 -3.80 5.91 14.58
N ILE A 261 -2.78 5.11 14.94
CA ILE A 261 -1.55 4.98 14.16
C ILE A 261 -1.82 4.23 12.85
N SER A 262 -2.66 3.18 12.89
CA SER A 262 -2.93 2.32 11.74
C SER A 262 -3.88 2.93 10.72
N LEU A 263 -4.85 3.77 11.16
CA LEU A 263 -5.93 4.29 10.32
C LEU A 263 -5.46 4.90 8.99
N PRO A 264 -4.45 5.80 8.96
CA PRO A 264 -4.03 6.38 7.69
C PRO A 264 -3.56 5.34 6.68
N GLY A 265 -2.81 4.31 7.14
CA GLY A 265 -2.33 3.25 6.28
C GLY A 265 -3.39 2.20 5.93
N CYS A 266 -4.14 1.74 6.93
CA CYS A 266 -5.10 0.65 6.73
C CYS A 266 -6.44 1.11 6.14
N THR A 267 -6.72 2.41 6.06
CA THR A 267 -7.96 2.93 5.47
C THR A 267 -7.70 3.98 4.39
N LEU A 268 -7.10 5.12 4.70
CA LEU A 268 -6.92 6.22 3.74
C LEU A 268 -6.05 5.78 2.54
N ALA A 269 -4.94 5.08 2.80
CA ALA A 269 -4.07 4.57 1.74
C ALA A 269 -4.75 3.53 0.82
N LEU A 270 -5.87 2.93 1.27
CA LEU A 270 -6.66 1.97 0.51
C LEU A 270 -7.89 2.59 -0.17
N GLY A 271 -8.18 3.87 0.08
CA GLY A 271 -9.43 4.52 -0.35
C GLY A 271 -10.66 4.06 0.44
N GLU A 272 -10.48 3.47 1.63
CA GLU A 272 -11.55 3.03 2.53
C GLU A 272 -12.04 4.18 3.44
N TYR A 273 -12.44 5.28 2.83
CA TYR A 273 -12.78 6.53 3.53
C TYR A 273 -13.98 6.38 4.48
N GLU A 274 -15.01 5.63 4.08
CA GLU A 274 -16.17 5.38 4.93
C GLU A 274 -15.83 4.51 6.14
N ALA A 275 -14.91 3.56 5.99
CA ALA A 275 -14.41 2.78 7.12
C ALA A 275 -13.66 3.68 8.10
N CYS A 276 -12.77 4.55 7.61
CA CYS A 276 -12.07 5.53 8.42
C CYS A 276 -13.04 6.42 9.22
N LYS A 277 -14.02 7.01 8.55
CA LYS A 277 -15.05 7.86 9.13
C LYS A 277 -15.88 7.14 10.19
N SER A 278 -16.29 5.90 9.92
CA SER A 278 -17.01 5.04 10.87
C SER A 278 -16.22 4.77 12.14
N ILE A 279 -14.94 4.48 12.02
CA ILE A 279 -14.05 4.24 13.15
C ILE A 279 -13.85 5.51 13.97
N LEU A 280 -13.56 6.64 13.33
CA LEU A 280 -13.43 7.93 13.99
C LEU A 280 -14.70 8.31 14.78
N ARG A 281 -15.89 8.10 14.21
CA ARG A 281 -17.17 8.30 14.89
C ARG A 281 -17.34 7.43 16.13
N THR A 282 -16.89 6.18 16.08
CA THR A 282 -16.88 5.31 17.25
C THR A 282 -16.04 5.93 18.37
N PHE A 283 -14.82 6.36 18.08
CA PHE A 283 -13.95 6.98 19.09
C PHE A 283 -14.51 8.32 19.60
N MET A 284 -15.11 9.13 18.73
CA MET A 284 -15.81 10.37 19.14
C MET A 284 -16.93 10.10 20.15
N ALA A 285 -17.73 9.06 19.91
CA ALA A 285 -18.85 8.70 20.79
C ALA A 285 -18.40 8.20 22.18
N TYR A 286 -17.19 7.70 22.31
CA TYR A 286 -16.60 7.21 23.55
C TYR A 286 -15.58 8.17 24.16
N THR A 287 -15.41 9.37 23.62
CA THR A 287 -14.52 10.40 24.21
C THR A 287 -15.06 10.81 25.58
N LYS A 288 -14.18 10.81 26.59
CA LYS A 288 -14.53 11.17 27.95
C LYS A 288 -13.48 12.11 28.54
N GLU A 289 -13.89 13.35 28.89
CA GLU A 289 -13.01 14.34 29.50
C GLU A 289 -11.67 14.51 28.73
N GLY A 290 -11.78 14.63 27.40
CA GLY A 290 -10.64 14.79 26.47
C GLY A 290 -9.81 13.54 26.24
N LEU A 291 -10.16 12.40 26.85
CA LEU A 291 -9.48 11.12 26.65
C LEU A 291 -10.27 10.21 25.69
N MET A 292 -9.56 9.44 24.91
CA MET A 292 -10.12 8.39 24.05
C MET A 292 -9.80 7.00 24.62
N PRO A 293 -10.65 6.01 24.37
CA PRO A 293 -10.38 4.64 24.83
C PRO A 293 -9.04 4.13 24.28
N ASN A 294 -8.18 3.60 25.16
CA ASN A 294 -7.01 2.87 24.74
C ASN A 294 -7.31 1.39 24.48
N LEU A 295 -8.29 0.83 25.18
CA LEU A 295 -8.75 -0.53 24.99
C LEU A 295 -10.28 -0.59 25.14
N PHE A 296 -10.91 -1.27 24.20
CA PHE A 296 -12.27 -1.76 24.37
C PHE A 296 -12.21 -3.23 24.80
N PRO A 297 -12.38 -3.53 26.10
CA PRO A 297 -12.26 -4.89 26.61
C PRO A 297 -13.29 -5.83 26.01
N GLU A 298 -13.02 -7.13 26.11
CA GLU A 298 -13.97 -8.16 25.69
C GLU A 298 -15.21 -8.21 26.60
N GLY A 299 -16.38 -8.54 26.05
CA GLY A 299 -17.64 -8.61 26.77
C GLY A 299 -18.24 -7.25 27.12
N ASP A 300 -18.79 -7.14 28.34
CA ASP A 300 -19.51 -5.96 28.85
C ASP A 300 -18.63 -5.04 29.72
N ALA A 301 -17.31 -5.22 29.70
CA ALA A 301 -16.39 -4.40 30.46
C ALA A 301 -16.29 -2.98 29.91
N LEU A 302 -16.08 -2.01 30.81
CA LEU A 302 -15.96 -0.59 30.41
C LEU A 302 -14.66 -0.31 29.66
N PRO A 303 -14.68 0.65 28.70
CA PRO A 303 -13.47 1.09 28.01
C PRO A 303 -12.40 1.61 28.97
N MET A 304 -11.14 1.34 28.67
CA MET A 304 -9.98 1.82 29.42
C MET A 304 -9.40 3.06 28.76
N TYR A 305 -9.05 4.09 29.54
CA TYR A 305 -8.63 5.40 29.06
C TYR A 305 -7.16 5.76 29.38
N ASN A 306 -6.36 4.78 29.75
CA ASN A 306 -4.96 4.95 30.17
C ASN A 306 -4.03 5.27 28.99
N THR A 307 -4.26 6.39 28.30
CA THR A 307 -3.45 6.81 27.15
C THR A 307 -3.44 8.32 27.04
N VAL A 308 -2.25 8.90 26.74
CA VAL A 308 -2.07 10.34 26.47
C VAL A 308 -1.97 10.64 24.98
N ASP A 309 -1.70 9.64 24.15
CA ASP A 309 -1.42 9.79 22.73
C ASP A 309 -2.64 9.60 21.80
N ALA A 310 -3.55 8.69 22.15
CA ALA A 310 -4.67 8.34 21.27
C ALA A 310 -5.54 9.56 20.88
N ALA A 311 -5.86 10.43 21.85
CA ALA A 311 -6.66 11.62 21.58
C ALA A 311 -5.91 12.66 20.70
N LEU A 312 -4.61 12.82 20.91
CA LEU A 312 -3.79 13.72 20.07
C LEU A 312 -3.58 13.16 18.66
N LEU A 313 -3.42 11.85 18.54
CA LEU A 313 -3.35 11.16 17.25
C LEU A 313 -4.68 11.23 16.50
N PHE A 314 -5.83 11.21 17.19
CA PHE A 314 -7.13 11.43 16.59
C PHE A 314 -7.20 12.77 15.83
N LEU A 315 -6.70 13.86 16.42
CA LEU A 315 -6.64 15.16 15.74
C LEU A 315 -5.88 15.05 14.42
N ASN A 316 -4.75 14.33 14.44
CA ASN A 316 -3.92 14.10 13.25
C ASN A 316 -4.67 13.29 12.17
N VAL A 317 -5.36 12.21 12.57
CA VAL A 317 -6.10 11.36 11.62
C VAL A 317 -7.29 12.11 11.00
N VAL A 318 -8.02 12.92 11.77
CA VAL A 318 -9.09 13.77 11.23
C VAL A 318 -8.54 14.74 10.17
N TYR A 319 -7.38 15.32 10.43
CA TYR A 319 -6.72 16.20 9.47
C TYR A 319 -6.25 15.46 8.22
N GLU A 320 -5.60 14.32 8.36
CA GLU A 320 -5.18 13.48 7.23
C GLU A 320 -6.39 12.99 6.41
N TYR A 321 -7.50 12.62 7.07
CA TYR A 321 -8.76 12.29 6.41
C TYR A 321 -9.29 13.48 5.59
N TYR A 322 -9.28 14.68 6.16
CA TYR A 322 -9.68 15.90 5.45
C TYR A 322 -8.77 16.18 4.26
N LEU A 323 -7.46 16.08 4.42
CA LEU A 323 -6.52 16.28 3.33
C LEU A 323 -6.71 15.28 2.17
N GLU A 324 -7.12 14.06 2.46
CA GLU A 324 -7.35 13.03 1.45
C GLU A 324 -8.73 13.14 0.78
N THR A 325 -9.76 13.58 1.51
CA THR A 325 -11.15 13.54 1.05
C THR A 325 -11.76 14.91 0.74
N GLY A 326 -11.26 15.97 1.34
CA GLY A 326 -11.89 17.30 1.32
C GLY A 326 -13.22 17.39 2.09
N ASP A 327 -13.58 16.36 2.91
CA ASP A 327 -14.87 16.29 3.61
C ASP A 327 -14.98 17.29 4.77
N LEU A 328 -15.33 18.53 4.44
CA LEU A 328 -15.57 19.59 5.42
C LEU A 328 -16.80 19.34 6.31
N GLU A 329 -17.74 18.51 5.88
CA GLU A 329 -18.91 18.17 6.72
C GLU A 329 -18.46 17.33 7.90
N PHE A 330 -17.62 16.33 7.66
CA PHE A 330 -17.03 15.53 8.74
C PHE A 330 -16.10 16.37 9.63
N VAL A 331 -15.34 17.30 9.07
CA VAL A 331 -14.54 18.24 9.88
C VAL A 331 -15.46 19.03 10.84
N ARG A 332 -16.60 19.54 10.38
CA ARG A 332 -17.57 20.24 11.25
C ARG A 332 -18.14 19.34 12.35
N GLU A 333 -18.35 18.06 12.05
CA GLU A 333 -18.79 17.04 13.02
C GLU A 333 -17.71 16.77 14.09
N ALA A 334 -16.45 16.60 13.67
CA ALA A 334 -15.32 16.23 14.54
C ALA A 334 -14.75 17.40 15.35
N PHE A 335 -14.81 18.61 14.82
CA PHE A 335 -14.15 19.80 15.38
C PHE A 335 -14.52 20.07 16.86
N PRO A 336 -15.80 19.97 17.31
CA PRO A 336 -16.15 20.14 18.72
C PRO A 336 -15.46 19.14 19.65
N VAL A 337 -15.26 17.89 19.20
CA VAL A 337 -14.54 16.86 19.97
C VAL A 337 -13.04 17.19 20.03
N MET A 338 -12.48 17.69 18.94
CA MET A 338 -11.08 18.13 18.89
C MET A 338 -10.83 19.31 19.84
N GLU A 339 -11.78 20.27 19.93
CA GLU A 339 -11.72 21.37 20.89
C GLU A 339 -11.83 20.88 22.34
N ASP A 340 -12.72 19.93 22.60
CA ASP A 340 -12.90 19.34 23.94
C ASP A 340 -11.63 18.63 24.42
N ILE A 341 -10.96 17.90 23.53
CA ILE A 341 -9.64 17.30 23.82
C ILE A 341 -8.63 18.38 24.24
N VAL A 342 -8.49 19.44 23.47
CA VAL A 342 -7.54 20.53 23.78
C VAL A 342 -7.94 21.24 25.09
N PHE A 343 -9.21 21.48 25.32
CA PHE A 343 -9.70 22.07 26.58
C PHE A 343 -9.31 21.24 27.80
N TRP A 344 -9.54 19.93 27.77
CA TRP A 344 -9.21 19.05 28.89
C TRP A 344 -7.71 18.89 29.10
N TYR A 345 -6.92 18.84 28.04
CA TYR A 345 -5.46 18.79 28.13
C TYR A 345 -4.90 20.08 28.75
N GLN A 346 -5.52 21.23 28.50
CA GLN A 346 -5.17 22.49 29.15
C GLN A 346 -5.61 22.52 30.62
N LYS A 347 -6.82 22.09 30.90
CA LYS A 347 -7.42 22.11 32.24
C LYS A 347 -6.81 21.06 33.18
N GLY A 348 -6.51 19.92 32.64
CA GLY A 348 -6.14 18.69 33.34
C GLY A 348 -7.25 17.66 33.34
N THR A 349 -6.89 16.39 33.11
CA THR A 349 -7.76 15.24 33.08
C THR A 349 -7.11 14.06 33.82
N ASP A 350 -7.69 12.87 33.78
CA ASP A 350 -7.17 11.67 34.46
C ASP A 350 -5.71 11.37 34.03
N PHE A 351 -5.04 10.49 34.77
CA PHE A 351 -3.64 10.06 34.54
C PHE A 351 -2.61 11.21 34.59
N HIS A 352 -2.85 12.23 35.38
CA HIS A 352 -1.98 13.39 35.52
C HIS A 352 -1.70 14.11 34.17
N ILE A 353 -2.58 13.93 33.16
CA ILE A 353 -2.45 14.57 31.87
C ILE A 353 -2.89 16.03 32.01
N LYS A 354 -1.93 16.96 31.80
CA LYS A 354 -2.18 18.38 31.96
C LYS A 354 -1.14 19.21 31.25
N MET A 355 -1.55 20.34 30.71
CA MET A 355 -0.62 21.38 30.26
C MET A 355 0.03 22.09 31.44
N ASP A 356 1.34 22.23 31.39
CA ASP A 356 2.12 23.01 32.35
C ASP A 356 2.23 24.48 31.92
N SER A 357 2.76 25.33 32.79
CA SER A 357 2.89 26.77 32.58
C SER A 357 3.73 27.16 31.34
N ASP A 358 4.59 26.27 30.87
CA ASP A 358 5.40 26.44 29.66
C ASP A 358 4.67 26.05 28.37
N GLY A 359 3.40 25.64 28.47
CA GLY A 359 2.58 25.18 27.36
C GLY A 359 2.76 23.72 26.97
N LEU A 360 3.70 23.00 27.57
CA LEU A 360 3.96 21.59 27.29
C LEU A 360 3.03 20.68 28.11
N ILE A 361 2.68 19.53 27.52
CA ILE A 361 1.88 18.50 28.19
C ILE A 361 2.77 17.64 29.05
N MET A 362 2.34 17.45 30.31
CA MET A 362 2.85 16.46 31.23
C MET A 362 1.80 15.35 31.42
N ALA A 363 2.26 14.13 31.65
CA ALA A 363 1.42 12.95 31.81
C ALA A 363 2.06 11.88 32.69
N GLY A 364 1.24 11.08 33.32
CA GLY A 364 1.65 9.92 34.12
C GLY A 364 2.21 10.26 35.48
N GLY A 365 1.99 9.36 36.45
CA GLY A 365 2.52 9.43 37.81
C GLY A 365 2.39 8.10 38.52
N GLY A 366 3.20 7.86 39.54
CA GLY A 366 3.13 6.63 40.32
C GLY A 366 3.41 5.37 39.51
N LEU A 367 2.40 4.55 39.27
CA LEU A 367 2.47 3.34 38.44
C LEU A 367 1.70 3.45 37.13
N GLU A 368 1.28 4.65 36.75
CA GLU A 368 0.60 4.89 35.49
C GLU A 368 1.57 4.77 34.31
N GLN A 369 1.12 4.14 33.25
CA GLN A 369 1.82 4.05 31.98
C GLN A 369 0.85 4.48 30.90
N VAL A 370 1.12 5.62 30.27
CA VAL A 370 0.16 6.31 29.37
C VAL A 370 0.69 6.60 27.99
N THR A 371 2.00 6.37 27.74
CA THR A 371 2.60 6.44 26.39
C THR A 371 2.62 5.06 25.73
N TRP A 372 3.06 4.96 24.50
CA TRP A 372 3.18 3.67 23.83
C TRP A 372 4.22 2.72 24.47
N MET A 373 5.18 3.25 25.24
CA MET A 373 6.10 2.45 26.03
C MET A 373 5.51 2.21 27.45
N ASP A 374 4.50 1.36 27.52
CA ASP A 374 3.56 1.26 28.65
C ASP A 374 3.66 -0.02 29.50
N VAL A 375 4.74 -0.78 29.35
CA VAL A 375 4.92 -2.01 30.13
C VAL A 375 5.09 -1.73 31.63
N ARG A 376 4.38 -2.52 32.42
CA ARG A 376 4.47 -2.54 33.89
C ARG A 376 4.58 -3.98 34.39
N ILE A 377 5.54 -4.23 35.27
CA ILE A 377 5.72 -5.51 35.95
C ILE A 377 5.42 -5.29 37.45
N ASP A 378 4.23 -5.62 37.89
CA ASP A 378 3.74 -5.34 39.25
C ASP A 378 3.95 -3.87 39.67
N LYS A 379 5.03 -3.58 40.44
CA LYS A 379 5.43 -2.24 40.88
C LYS A 379 6.67 -1.69 40.18
N GLU A 380 7.22 -2.44 39.25
CA GLU A 380 8.35 -2.03 38.43
C GLU A 380 7.85 -1.40 37.11
N LEU A 381 8.43 -0.27 36.75
CA LEU A 381 8.24 0.37 35.46
C LEU A 381 9.58 0.30 34.68
N PRO A 382 9.75 -0.65 33.75
CA PRO A 382 11.00 -0.77 33.01
C PRO A 382 11.37 0.49 32.22
N THR A 383 10.34 1.19 31.71
CA THR A 383 10.51 2.41 30.91
C THR A 383 9.57 3.51 31.44
N PRO A 384 9.88 4.12 32.58
CA PRO A 384 9.01 5.17 33.15
C PRO A 384 9.15 6.45 32.32
N ARG A 385 8.04 6.89 31.72
CA ARG A 385 8.01 8.10 30.88
C ARG A 385 7.06 9.16 31.45
N HIS A 386 7.10 9.33 32.78
CA HIS A 386 6.34 10.34 33.48
C HIS A 386 6.91 11.74 33.27
N GLY A 387 6.03 12.71 33.17
CA GLY A 387 6.42 14.12 32.90
C GLY A 387 6.05 14.51 31.47
N LYS A 388 6.99 15.08 30.72
CA LYS A 388 6.78 15.62 29.38
C LYS A 388 7.48 14.73 28.34
N PRO A 389 6.80 13.71 27.78
CA PRO A 389 7.40 12.89 26.73
C PRO A 389 7.55 13.67 25.42
N VAL A 390 8.60 13.38 24.67
CA VAL A 390 9.00 14.16 23.49
C VAL A 390 7.96 14.07 22.35
N GLU A 391 7.51 12.86 22.01
CA GLU A 391 6.52 12.64 20.96
C GLU A 391 5.14 13.20 21.35
N ILE A 392 4.76 13.12 22.61
CA ILE A 392 3.47 13.65 23.09
C ILE A 392 3.40 15.16 22.89
N ASN A 393 4.49 15.86 23.17
CA ASN A 393 4.58 17.29 22.98
C ASN A 393 4.66 17.69 21.50
N ALA A 394 5.16 16.80 20.65
CA ALA A 394 5.06 16.97 19.19
C ALA A 394 3.62 16.77 18.68
N TYR A 395 2.93 15.73 19.15
CA TYR A 395 1.50 15.53 18.81
C TYR A 395 0.64 16.69 19.29
N TRP A 396 0.92 17.22 20.49
CA TRP A 396 0.23 18.38 21.04
C TRP A 396 0.41 19.61 20.16
N TYR A 397 1.65 19.96 19.79
CA TYR A 397 1.93 21.05 18.87
C TYR A 397 1.18 20.86 17.54
N ASN A 398 1.30 19.70 16.96
CA ASN A 398 0.65 19.35 15.70
C ASN A 398 -0.89 19.50 15.80
N GLY A 399 -1.52 19.02 16.87
CA GLY A 399 -2.95 19.15 17.12
C GLY A 399 -3.40 20.63 17.21
N LEU A 400 -2.64 21.48 17.87
CA LEU A 400 -2.92 22.94 17.94
C LEU A 400 -2.83 23.59 16.54
N ARG A 401 -1.84 23.21 15.73
CA ARG A 401 -1.69 23.72 14.36
C ARG A 401 -2.82 23.25 13.45
N ILE A 402 -3.28 22.00 13.63
CA ILE A 402 -4.43 21.46 12.91
C ILE A 402 -5.69 22.26 13.25
N LEU A 403 -5.95 22.53 14.53
CA LEU A 403 -7.11 23.32 14.91
C LEU A 403 -7.03 24.77 14.40
N GLU A 404 -5.85 25.37 14.42
CA GLU A 404 -5.62 26.68 13.81
C GLU A 404 -6.01 26.69 12.33
N GLU A 405 -5.57 25.69 11.57
CA GLU A 405 -5.83 25.60 10.13
C GLU A 405 -7.29 25.28 9.81
N LEU A 406 -7.92 24.41 10.60
CA LEU A 406 -9.31 23.98 10.37
C LEU A 406 -10.36 24.96 10.90
N ALA A 407 -10.03 25.81 11.88
CA ALA A 407 -10.98 26.74 12.52
C ALA A 407 -11.75 27.62 11.53
N PRO A 408 -11.13 28.25 10.50
CA PRO A 408 -11.86 29.07 9.53
C PRO A 408 -12.95 28.28 8.76
N PHE A 409 -12.75 26.99 8.47
CA PHE A 409 -13.72 26.16 7.74
C PHE A 409 -14.97 25.83 8.55
N VAL A 410 -14.89 26.01 9.88
CA VAL A 410 -16.03 25.84 10.80
C VAL A 410 -16.53 27.18 11.36
N GLY A 411 -16.06 28.30 10.81
CA GLY A 411 -16.49 29.65 11.20
C GLY A 411 -15.92 30.13 12.54
N LYS A 412 -14.77 29.61 12.96
CA LYS A 412 -14.09 29.96 14.22
C LYS A 412 -12.76 30.68 13.99
N ASP A 413 -12.30 31.42 15.02
CA ASP A 413 -10.99 32.04 15.03
C ASP A 413 -9.92 31.08 15.59
N GLY A 414 -8.90 30.74 14.77
CA GLY A 414 -7.78 29.89 15.14
C GLY A 414 -6.63 30.58 15.88
N SER A 415 -6.72 31.90 16.12
CA SER A 415 -5.60 32.71 16.66
C SER A 415 -5.12 32.27 18.06
N ALA A 416 -6.04 31.76 18.89
CA ALA A 416 -5.69 31.25 20.21
C ALA A 416 -4.84 29.98 20.12
N TYR A 417 -5.14 29.08 19.19
CA TYR A 417 -4.38 27.87 18.94
C TYR A 417 -2.98 28.19 18.39
N ARG A 418 -2.90 29.15 17.44
CA ARG A 418 -1.61 29.67 16.93
C ARG A 418 -0.72 30.16 18.04
N LYS A 419 -1.23 31.07 18.90
CA LYS A 419 -0.45 31.65 20.01
C LYS A 419 0.06 30.57 20.97
N LEU A 420 -0.75 29.57 21.28
CA LEU A 420 -0.34 28.47 22.14
C LEU A 420 0.68 27.57 21.43
N ALA A 421 0.49 27.27 20.15
CA ALA A 421 1.44 26.49 19.37
C ALA A 421 2.83 27.16 19.30
N GLU A 422 2.87 28.49 19.15
CA GLU A 422 4.14 29.24 19.19
C GLU A 422 4.84 29.12 20.56
N GLN A 423 4.10 29.21 21.64
CA GLN A 423 4.64 28.99 23.00
C GLN A 423 5.18 27.57 23.15
N VAL A 424 4.41 26.56 22.74
CA VAL A 424 4.81 25.15 22.77
C VAL A 424 6.09 24.93 21.98
N LYS A 425 6.16 25.40 20.74
CA LYS A 425 7.35 25.29 19.90
C LYS A 425 8.58 25.91 20.53
N LYS A 426 8.44 27.11 21.09
CA LYS A 426 9.53 27.78 21.78
C LYS A 426 10.03 26.95 22.96
N SER A 427 9.14 26.57 23.86
CA SER A 427 9.48 25.77 25.05
C SER A 427 10.06 24.41 24.69
N PHE A 428 9.54 23.77 23.63
CA PHE A 428 10.04 22.50 23.14
C PHE A 428 11.49 22.59 22.67
N LEU A 429 11.80 23.54 21.81
CA LEU A 429 13.16 23.74 21.27
C LEU A 429 14.16 24.14 22.37
N GLU A 430 13.75 24.99 23.30
CA GLU A 430 14.61 25.40 24.40
C GLU A 430 14.95 24.27 25.39
N LYS A 431 14.01 23.32 25.59
CA LYS A 431 14.12 22.32 26.67
C LYS A 431 14.53 20.92 26.19
N PHE A 432 14.07 20.49 25.00
CA PHE A 432 14.37 19.16 24.49
C PHE A 432 15.60 19.07 23.61
N TRP A 433 15.94 20.13 22.87
CA TRP A 433 17.07 20.11 21.96
C TRP A 433 18.41 20.11 22.69
N MET A 434 19.29 19.19 22.35
CA MET A 434 20.65 19.09 22.84
C MET A 434 21.63 19.45 21.70
N GLU A 435 22.23 20.64 21.78
CA GLU A 435 23.00 21.18 20.65
C GLU A 435 24.30 20.42 20.37
N GLU A 436 24.97 19.93 21.42
CA GLU A 436 26.22 19.18 21.29
C GLU A 436 25.94 17.77 20.72
N GLU A 437 24.98 17.06 21.28
CA GLU A 437 24.59 15.70 20.91
C GLU A 437 23.90 15.66 19.55
N GLY A 438 23.08 16.66 19.21
CA GLY A 438 22.37 16.78 17.94
C GLY A 438 21.07 15.97 17.86
N TYR A 439 20.47 15.71 19.02
CA TYR A 439 19.19 15.01 19.10
C TYR A 439 18.36 15.51 20.30
N LEU A 440 17.17 14.93 20.50
CA LEU A 440 16.21 15.36 21.52
C LEU A 440 16.29 14.47 22.76
N LYS A 441 16.11 15.08 23.93
CA LYS A 441 15.83 14.37 25.19
C LYS A 441 14.51 13.61 25.05
N ASP A 442 14.40 12.43 25.68
CA ASP A 442 13.19 11.60 25.56
C ASP A 442 12.06 12.08 26.47
N VAL A 443 12.37 12.44 27.73
CA VAL A 443 11.39 12.91 28.73
C VAL A 443 11.99 14.01 29.61
N LEU A 444 11.14 14.97 29.97
CA LEU A 444 11.45 15.98 31.01
C LEU A 444 10.48 15.83 32.19
N ASN A 445 11.01 15.74 33.43
CA ASN A 445 10.19 15.66 34.62
C ASN A 445 10.77 16.49 35.77
N GLY A 446 10.30 17.71 35.94
CA GLY A 446 10.84 18.67 36.85
C GLY A 446 12.30 19.00 36.49
N THR A 447 13.24 18.65 37.37
CA THR A 447 14.71 18.79 37.13
C THR A 447 15.34 17.56 36.49
N TYR A 448 14.61 16.46 36.36
CA TYR A 448 15.06 15.24 35.68
C TYR A 448 14.91 15.37 34.17
N GLU A 449 15.97 15.05 33.48
CA GLU A 449 16.05 15.02 32.03
C GLU A 449 16.48 13.64 31.57
N GLU A 450 15.56 12.90 30.91
CA GLU A 450 15.90 11.63 30.28
C GLU A 450 16.59 11.86 28.94
N LYS A 451 17.84 11.44 28.84
CA LYS A 451 18.70 11.65 27.67
C LYS A 451 18.96 10.37 26.89
N GLN A 452 18.35 9.24 27.28
CA GLN A 452 18.49 8.00 26.54
C GLN A 452 18.10 8.20 25.08
N PHE A 453 18.91 7.65 24.17
CA PHE A 453 18.66 7.78 22.75
C PHE A 453 17.62 6.73 22.30
N ARG A 454 16.38 7.18 22.12
CA ARG A 454 15.22 6.37 21.78
C ARG A 454 14.61 6.75 20.44
N CYS A 455 13.83 5.83 19.86
CA CYS A 455 13.17 6.07 18.57
C CYS A 455 12.06 7.14 18.62
N ASN A 456 11.58 7.56 19.80
CA ASN A 456 10.45 8.48 19.95
C ASN A 456 10.62 9.81 19.21
N GLN A 457 11.83 10.28 19.04
CA GLN A 457 12.11 11.53 18.33
C GLN A 457 11.81 11.52 16.83
N VAL A 458 11.68 10.35 16.20
CA VAL A 458 11.30 10.29 14.76
C VAL A 458 9.87 10.77 14.53
N PHE A 459 8.99 10.60 15.52
CA PHE A 459 7.61 11.07 15.41
C PHE A 459 7.53 12.59 15.33
N VAL A 460 8.45 13.31 16.01
CA VAL A 460 8.56 14.79 15.93
C VAL A 460 8.79 15.26 14.50
N LEU A 461 9.48 14.45 13.67
CA LEU A 461 9.92 14.79 12.32
C LEU A 461 8.95 14.31 11.23
N ALA A 462 8.00 13.44 11.58
CA ALA A 462 7.09 12.82 10.62
C ALA A 462 5.71 13.47 10.55
N LEU A 463 5.40 14.40 11.45
CA LEU A 463 4.10 15.08 11.54
C LEU A 463 3.92 16.13 10.44
N PRO A 464 2.68 16.49 10.08
CA PRO A 464 2.38 17.55 9.11
C PRO A 464 3.02 18.90 9.47
N PHE A 465 2.97 19.31 10.73
CA PHE A 465 3.51 20.60 11.18
C PHE A 465 4.83 20.43 11.90
N GLN A 466 5.91 20.96 11.31
CA GLN A 466 7.28 20.78 11.77
C GLN A 466 7.70 21.81 12.81
N MET A 467 8.30 21.35 13.91
CA MET A 467 8.96 22.23 14.89
C MET A 467 10.45 22.42 14.61
N MET A 468 11.13 21.37 14.13
CA MET A 468 12.57 21.34 13.94
C MET A 468 12.97 22.03 12.64
N SER A 469 14.13 22.71 12.66
CA SER A 469 14.74 23.21 11.43
C SER A 469 15.28 22.05 10.57
N GLN A 470 15.47 22.31 9.28
CA GLN A 470 16.05 21.34 8.34
C GLN A 470 17.36 20.72 8.88
N LYS A 471 18.28 21.56 9.37
CA LYS A 471 19.56 21.11 9.90
C LYS A 471 19.43 20.22 11.16
N GLN A 472 18.51 20.59 12.07
CA GLN A 472 18.28 19.81 13.28
C GLN A 472 17.66 18.45 12.95
N GLY A 473 16.64 18.41 12.09
CA GLY A 473 16.00 17.16 11.65
C GLY A 473 17.00 16.23 10.95
N GLN A 474 17.87 16.77 10.11
CA GLN A 474 18.91 15.98 9.45
C GLN A 474 19.91 15.39 10.46
N ARG A 475 20.32 16.13 11.50
CA ARG A 475 21.20 15.62 12.56
C ARG A 475 20.53 14.47 13.33
N ILE A 476 19.25 14.63 13.71
CA ILE A 476 18.49 13.59 14.39
C ILE A 476 18.41 12.32 13.52
N LEU A 477 18.02 12.46 12.26
CA LEU A 477 17.87 11.32 11.36
C LEU A 477 19.19 10.58 11.09
N GLN A 478 20.30 11.31 11.01
CA GLN A 478 21.61 10.69 10.90
C GLN A 478 21.96 9.88 12.16
N ALA A 479 21.73 10.41 13.35
CA ALA A 479 21.94 9.69 14.60
C ALA A 479 21.02 8.45 14.73
N VAL A 480 19.74 8.57 14.34
CA VAL A 480 18.80 7.44 14.30
C VAL A 480 19.27 6.36 13.34
N LYS A 481 19.77 6.76 12.17
CA LYS A 481 20.33 5.83 11.18
C LYS A 481 21.52 5.04 11.73
N GLU A 482 22.40 5.68 12.43
CA GLU A 482 23.61 5.07 12.98
C GLU A 482 23.32 4.16 14.18
N LYS A 483 22.43 4.57 15.08
CA LYS A 483 22.26 3.94 16.39
C LYS A 483 21.02 3.02 16.48
N LEU A 484 19.90 3.38 15.82
CA LEU A 484 18.62 2.68 16.01
C LEU A 484 18.14 1.92 14.79
N TYR A 485 18.50 2.34 13.58
CA TYR A 485 17.98 1.75 12.36
C TYR A 485 18.41 0.30 12.19
N THR A 486 17.43 -0.56 11.83
CA THR A 486 17.62 -1.93 11.35
C THR A 486 16.80 -2.16 10.08
N THR A 487 16.99 -3.28 9.41
CA THR A 487 16.21 -3.61 8.21
C THR A 487 14.75 -3.99 8.51
N ALA A 488 14.42 -4.25 9.78
CA ALA A 488 13.08 -4.67 10.23
C ALA A 488 12.30 -3.53 10.95
N GLY A 489 13.00 -2.53 11.45
CA GLY A 489 12.39 -1.46 12.25
C GLY A 489 13.42 -0.58 12.93
N LEU A 490 13.00 0.14 13.96
CA LEU A 490 13.89 0.91 14.83
C LEU A 490 14.02 0.27 16.21
N ARG A 491 15.25 0.23 16.73
CA ARG A 491 15.46 -0.10 18.15
C ARG A 491 14.78 0.93 19.04
N SER A 492 14.14 0.48 20.08
CA SER A 492 13.52 1.35 21.10
C SER A 492 14.53 2.08 21.99
N LEU A 493 15.77 1.60 22.04
CA LEU A 493 16.90 2.13 22.78
C LEU A 493 18.20 1.79 22.03
N GLU A 494 19.22 2.69 22.07
CA GLU A 494 20.52 2.43 21.47
C GLU A 494 21.29 1.30 22.16
N MET A 495 22.17 0.63 21.42
CA MET A 495 22.87 -0.59 21.88
C MET A 495 23.92 -0.30 22.99
N GLU A 496 24.45 0.91 23.03
CA GLU A 496 25.46 1.32 24.01
C GLU A 496 24.86 1.70 25.37
N ASP A 497 23.53 1.83 25.47
CA ASP A 497 22.88 2.15 26.74
C ASP A 497 22.94 0.96 27.69
N PRO A 498 23.26 1.16 28.98
CA PRO A 498 23.33 0.09 29.99
C PRO A 498 22.01 -0.69 30.18
N ALA A 499 20.88 -0.09 29.87
CA ALA A 499 19.57 -0.73 29.97
C ALA A 499 19.20 -1.53 28.70
N PHE A 500 20.07 -1.60 27.71
CA PHE A 500 19.78 -2.30 26.46
C PHE A 500 19.65 -3.81 26.65
N HIS A 501 18.56 -4.38 26.12
CA HIS A 501 18.30 -5.83 26.07
C HIS A 501 18.36 -6.29 24.61
N PRO A 502 19.33 -7.15 24.25
CA PRO A 502 19.53 -7.55 22.85
C PRO A 502 18.46 -8.49 22.29
N TRP A 503 17.82 -9.28 23.15
CA TRP A 503 16.83 -10.28 22.73
C TRP A 503 15.61 -10.24 23.64
N ILE A 504 14.44 -10.49 23.04
CA ILE A 504 13.18 -10.63 23.77
C ILE A 504 12.82 -12.12 23.89
N GLY A 505 12.67 -12.62 25.09
CA GLY A 505 12.36 -14.04 25.36
C GLY A 505 12.32 -14.37 26.84
N GLY A 506 12.13 -15.64 27.15
CA GLY A 506 12.02 -16.12 28.53
C GLY A 506 10.64 -15.94 29.16
N SER A 507 10.58 -15.80 30.47
CA SER A 507 9.34 -15.58 31.23
C SER A 507 8.68 -14.23 30.87
N GLN A 508 7.38 -14.08 31.21
CA GLN A 508 6.67 -12.81 30.98
C GLN A 508 7.43 -11.58 31.53
N PRO A 509 7.91 -11.57 32.81
CA PRO A 509 8.68 -10.43 33.31
C PRO A 509 9.99 -10.15 32.58
N GLU A 510 10.66 -11.19 32.06
CA GLU A 510 11.89 -11.01 31.27
C GLU A 510 11.58 -10.38 29.91
N ARG A 511 10.53 -10.84 29.24
CA ARG A 511 10.06 -10.23 27.98
C ARG A 511 9.64 -8.77 28.20
N ASP A 512 8.88 -8.51 29.26
CA ASP A 512 8.37 -7.18 29.58
C ASP A 512 9.52 -6.18 29.86
N ARG A 513 10.62 -6.61 30.50
CA ARG A 513 11.80 -5.76 30.68
C ARG A 513 12.49 -5.42 29.36
N ALA A 514 12.51 -6.34 28.41
CA ALA A 514 13.15 -6.12 27.11
C ALA A 514 12.29 -5.30 26.15
N TYR A 515 10.96 -5.30 26.32
CA TYR A 515 9.97 -4.88 25.34
C TYR A 515 10.19 -3.45 24.77
N HIS A 516 10.60 -2.50 25.64
CA HIS A 516 10.94 -1.13 25.24
C HIS A 516 12.40 -0.75 25.57
N GLN A 517 13.27 -1.73 25.81
CA GLN A 517 14.67 -1.53 26.19
C GLN A 517 15.63 -2.15 25.17
N GLY A 518 15.45 -1.81 23.89
CA GLY A 518 16.32 -2.30 22.81
C GLY A 518 15.60 -3.10 21.73
N THR A 519 14.48 -3.74 22.05
CA THR A 519 13.62 -4.43 21.07
C THR A 519 13.34 -3.52 19.88
N VAL A 520 13.44 -4.09 18.68
CA VAL A 520 13.15 -3.40 17.41
C VAL A 520 11.64 -3.41 17.18
N TRP A 521 11.09 -2.24 16.85
CA TRP A 521 9.69 -2.03 16.54
C TRP A 521 9.48 -1.68 15.07
N GLY A 522 8.48 -2.33 14.43
CA GLY A 522 8.21 -2.13 13.01
C GLY A 522 7.59 -0.77 12.69
N PHE A 523 6.60 -0.31 13.47
CA PHE A 523 5.84 0.90 13.15
C PHE A 523 6.64 2.22 13.15
N PRO A 524 7.66 2.46 14.03
CA PRO A 524 8.41 3.70 13.98
C PRO A 524 9.26 3.85 12.71
N LEU A 525 9.49 2.74 11.99
CA LEU A 525 10.23 2.77 10.72
C LEU A 525 9.47 3.57 9.65
N GLY A 526 8.14 3.47 9.62
CA GLY A 526 7.32 4.29 8.71
C GLY A 526 7.48 5.78 8.98
N ALA A 527 7.41 6.19 10.25
CA ALA A 527 7.68 7.57 10.64
C ALA A 527 9.10 8.01 10.29
N TYR A 528 10.12 7.16 10.51
CA TYR A 528 11.49 7.42 10.11
C TYR A 528 11.62 7.67 8.60
N PHE A 529 11.08 6.80 7.78
CA PHE A 529 11.15 6.94 6.32
C PHE A 529 10.43 8.21 5.83
N ARG A 530 9.26 8.53 6.38
CA ARG A 530 8.56 9.80 6.06
C ARG A 530 9.38 11.02 6.49
N ALA A 531 10.02 10.96 7.66
CA ALA A 531 10.94 12.01 8.08
C ALA A 531 12.16 12.14 7.14
N VAL A 532 12.72 11.01 6.68
CA VAL A 532 13.81 11.03 5.68
C VAL A 532 13.37 11.70 4.38
N LEU A 533 12.16 11.40 3.89
CA LEU A 533 11.60 12.06 2.69
C LEU A 533 11.43 13.58 2.90
N ASN A 534 11.01 14.00 4.09
CA ASN A 534 10.81 15.42 4.42
C ASN A 534 12.15 16.20 4.55
N TYR A 535 13.14 15.62 5.20
CA TYR A 535 14.38 16.30 5.53
C TYR A 535 15.53 16.08 4.53
N PHE A 536 15.41 15.08 3.64
CA PHE A 536 16.34 14.78 2.55
C PHE A 536 15.61 14.64 1.21
N PRO A 537 15.02 15.73 0.67
CA PRO A 537 14.12 15.65 -0.49
C PRO A 537 14.79 15.14 -1.77
N LYS A 538 16.11 15.25 -1.89
CA LYS A 538 16.86 14.75 -3.07
C LYS A 538 17.34 13.30 -2.90
N GLU A 539 18.06 13.02 -1.82
CA GLU A 539 18.69 11.72 -1.57
C GLU A 539 17.75 10.73 -0.85
N GLY A 540 16.77 11.25 -0.10
CA GLY A 540 15.90 10.48 0.78
C GLY A 540 15.09 9.42 0.03
N LYS A 541 14.58 9.73 -1.15
CA LYS A 541 13.82 8.75 -1.96
C LYS A 541 14.65 7.48 -2.25
N GLN A 542 15.92 7.62 -2.62
CA GLN A 542 16.79 6.47 -2.88
C GLN A 542 17.11 5.68 -1.61
N GLU A 543 17.30 6.37 -0.49
CA GLU A 543 17.54 5.73 0.81
C GLU A 543 16.31 4.93 1.25
N VAL A 544 15.14 5.55 1.21
CA VAL A 544 13.87 4.91 1.56
C VAL A 544 13.59 3.71 0.66
N ARG A 545 13.79 3.83 -0.66
CA ARG A 545 13.62 2.69 -1.58
C ARG A 545 14.47 1.51 -1.17
N ARG A 546 15.77 1.73 -0.92
CA ARG A 546 16.67 0.66 -0.43
C ARG A 546 16.25 0.08 0.91
N GLY A 547 15.67 0.90 1.79
CA GLY A 547 15.11 0.47 3.07
C GLY A 547 13.90 -0.43 2.88
N LEU A 548 12.96 -0.06 2.01
CA LEU A 548 11.77 -0.84 1.66
C LEU A 548 12.13 -2.18 0.99
N ASP A 549 13.10 -2.19 0.08
CA ASP A 549 13.58 -3.41 -0.58
C ASP A 549 14.14 -4.42 0.45
N ARG A 550 14.85 -3.94 1.46
CA ARG A 550 15.36 -4.78 2.56
C ARG A 550 14.26 -5.24 3.50
N LEU A 551 13.28 -4.37 3.78
CA LEU A 551 12.14 -4.70 4.63
C LEU A 551 11.29 -5.81 4.00
N ALA A 552 11.18 -5.86 2.68
CA ALA A 552 10.40 -6.86 1.96
C ALA A 552 10.81 -8.31 2.29
N SER A 553 12.06 -8.55 2.68
CA SER A 553 12.51 -9.88 3.12
C SER A 553 11.83 -10.34 4.42
N TRP A 554 11.51 -9.42 5.33
CA TRP A 554 10.81 -9.72 6.58
C TRP A 554 9.35 -10.10 6.39
N MET A 555 8.75 -9.77 5.26
CA MET A 555 7.41 -10.21 4.86
C MET A 555 7.36 -11.69 4.45
N GLN A 556 8.50 -12.36 4.38
CA GLN A 556 8.63 -13.80 4.10
C GLN A 556 8.71 -14.64 5.38
N GLU A 557 8.67 -14.02 6.55
CA GLU A 557 8.72 -14.68 7.86
C GLU A 557 7.41 -14.49 8.63
N GLY A 558 7.17 -15.35 9.61
CA GLY A 558 6.00 -15.27 10.48
C GLY A 558 4.69 -15.36 9.70
N CYS A 559 3.91 -14.30 9.66
CA CYS A 559 2.72 -14.18 8.82
C CYS A 559 3.11 -13.59 7.46
N LEU A 560 3.04 -14.41 6.41
CA LEU A 560 3.47 -14.02 5.07
C LEU A 560 2.74 -12.77 4.57
N PHE A 561 3.51 -11.88 3.96
CA PHE A 561 3.09 -10.57 3.45
C PHE A 561 2.58 -9.58 4.50
N HIS A 562 2.76 -9.90 5.79
CA HIS A 562 2.56 -8.98 6.90
C HIS A 562 3.90 -8.60 7.52
N LEU A 563 3.87 -7.67 8.46
CA LEU A 563 5.00 -7.30 9.28
C LEU A 563 4.67 -7.59 10.73
N ALA A 564 5.64 -8.15 11.44
CA ALA A 564 5.49 -8.44 12.85
C ALA A 564 5.46 -7.14 13.68
N GLU A 565 5.04 -7.28 14.92
CA GLU A 565 5.04 -6.20 15.91
C GLU A 565 6.46 -5.77 16.23
N ILE A 566 7.30 -6.74 16.59
CA ILE A 566 8.64 -6.54 17.13
C ILE A 566 9.64 -7.56 16.56
N TYR A 567 10.93 -7.23 16.76
CA TYR A 567 12.05 -8.08 16.41
C TYR A 567 13.15 -7.95 17.47
N ASP A 568 14.07 -8.93 17.54
CA ASP A 568 15.20 -8.84 18.45
C ASP A 568 16.07 -7.59 18.19
N GLY A 569 16.60 -6.99 19.26
CA GLY A 569 17.43 -5.78 19.18
C GLY A 569 18.83 -6.01 18.62
N ALA A 570 19.34 -7.25 18.68
CA ALA A 570 20.66 -7.65 18.18
C ALA A 570 20.60 -9.01 17.48
N ALA A 571 21.64 -9.32 16.70
CA ALA A 571 21.75 -10.60 15.99
C ALA A 571 21.94 -11.80 16.96
N PRO A 572 21.36 -12.97 16.66
CA PRO A 572 20.46 -13.25 15.54
C PRO A 572 19.09 -12.58 15.74
N VAL A 573 18.61 -11.92 14.69
CA VAL A 573 17.33 -11.19 14.73
C VAL A 573 16.22 -12.14 14.31
N MET A 574 15.15 -12.21 15.12
CA MET A 574 13.93 -12.98 14.82
C MET A 574 12.71 -12.08 14.98
N SER A 575 11.68 -12.31 14.17
CA SER A 575 10.36 -11.71 14.36
C SER A 575 9.67 -12.29 15.59
N LYS A 576 9.01 -11.46 16.39
CA LYS A 576 8.35 -11.84 17.65
C LYS A 576 7.11 -10.99 17.89
N GLY A 577 6.43 -11.28 19.01
CA GLY A 577 5.18 -10.62 19.36
C GLY A 577 4.02 -11.06 18.46
N CYS A 578 3.19 -10.12 18.04
CA CYS A 578 2.15 -10.36 17.06
C CYS A 578 2.75 -10.58 15.67
N TYR A 579 2.38 -11.66 14.98
CA TYR A 579 2.93 -12.02 13.66
C TYR A 579 2.50 -11.05 12.56
N ALA A 580 1.34 -10.45 12.71
CA ALA A 580 0.72 -9.52 11.77
C ALA A 580 0.20 -8.32 12.54
N GLN A 581 0.88 -7.19 12.45
CA GLN A 581 0.59 -5.99 13.23
C GLN A 581 0.12 -4.85 12.34
N ALA A 582 -1.07 -4.32 12.63
CA ALA A 582 -1.73 -3.31 11.82
C ALA A 582 -0.90 -2.05 11.65
N TRP A 583 -0.34 -1.50 12.73
CA TRP A 583 0.48 -0.28 12.65
C TRP A 583 1.79 -0.47 11.89
N SER A 584 2.44 -1.66 11.99
CA SER A 584 3.65 -1.95 11.21
C SER A 584 3.34 -1.97 9.71
N VAL A 585 2.27 -2.67 9.32
CA VAL A 585 1.81 -2.74 7.92
C VAL A 585 1.31 -1.38 7.44
N GLY A 586 0.46 -0.70 8.23
CA GLY A 586 -0.15 0.58 7.87
C GLY A 586 0.89 1.69 7.68
N GLU A 587 1.83 1.84 8.61
CA GLU A 587 2.87 2.88 8.53
C GLU A 587 3.80 2.68 7.32
N ILE A 588 4.15 1.43 6.99
CA ILE A 588 4.97 1.15 5.79
C ILE A 588 4.16 1.36 4.50
N LEU A 589 2.87 0.99 4.48
CA LEU A 589 2.02 1.25 3.33
C LEU A 589 1.90 2.75 3.02
N ARG A 590 1.84 3.61 4.06
CA ARG A 590 1.90 5.07 3.89
C ARG A 590 3.18 5.50 3.19
N VAL A 591 4.33 4.91 3.55
CA VAL A 591 5.60 5.22 2.89
C VAL A 591 5.57 4.87 1.41
N TYR A 592 5.02 3.72 1.02
CA TYR A 592 4.84 3.37 -0.39
C TYR A 592 3.98 4.41 -1.11
N LYS A 593 2.89 4.86 -0.49
CA LYS A 593 2.03 5.93 -1.06
C LYS A 593 2.78 7.24 -1.25
N GLU A 594 3.58 7.66 -0.30
CA GLU A 594 4.40 8.88 -0.39
C GLU A 594 5.54 8.73 -1.41
N MET A 595 6.15 7.55 -1.50
CA MET A 595 7.23 7.26 -2.46
C MET A 595 6.77 7.29 -3.92
N GLU A 596 5.55 6.83 -4.17
CA GLU A 596 4.96 6.79 -5.50
C GLU A 596 4.26 8.11 -5.89
N GLY A 597 4.52 9.18 -5.12
CA GLY A 597 4.15 10.56 -5.50
C GLY A 597 2.76 10.99 -5.12
N LYS A 598 1.98 10.15 -4.44
CA LYS A 598 0.77 10.62 -3.77
C LYS A 598 1.15 11.22 -2.41
N LYS A 599 1.55 12.49 -2.38
CA LYS A 599 1.29 13.28 -1.18
C LYS A 599 -0.20 13.14 -0.89
N MET A 600 -0.55 12.82 0.35
CA MET A 600 -1.90 13.04 0.89
C MET A 600 -2.13 14.57 0.92
N ASN A 601 -2.23 15.16 -0.26
CA ASN A 601 -2.75 16.51 -0.44
C ASN A 601 -4.18 16.29 -0.91
N ALA A 602 -5.13 16.95 -0.30
CA ALA A 602 -6.51 16.96 -0.74
C ALA A 602 -6.53 17.06 -2.27
N VAL A 603 -6.81 15.94 -2.92
CA VAL A 603 -7.10 15.96 -4.34
C VAL A 603 -8.45 16.67 -4.42
N VAL A 604 -8.42 17.94 -4.73
CA VAL A 604 -9.62 18.71 -5.00
C VAL A 604 -10.22 18.13 -6.26
N LYS A 605 -11.06 17.09 -6.09
CA LYS A 605 -11.89 16.61 -7.20
C LYS A 605 -12.83 17.72 -7.56
N ARG A 606 -12.58 18.37 -8.68
CA ARG A 606 -13.45 19.37 -9.25
C ARG A 606 -14.45 18.68 -10.18
N THR A 607 -15.70 19.08 -10.10
CA THR A 607 -16.68 18.75 -11.14
C THR A 607 -16.25 19.39 -12.47
N PRO A 608 -16.73 18.93 -13.62
CA PRO A 608 -16.44 19.57 -14.90
C PRO A 608 -16.73 21.08 -14.93
N ALA A 609 -17.76 21.52 -14.21
CA ALA A 609 -18.10 22.94 -14.10
C ALA A 609 -17.07 23.73 -13.28
N GLU A 610 -16.57 23.14 -12.19
CA GLU A 610 -15.53 23.74 -11.34
C GLU A 610 -14.18 23.76 -12.06
N TRP A 611 -13.84 22.71 -12.87
CA TRP A 611 -12.67 22.73 -13.73
C TRP A 611 -12.74 23.82 -14.76
N LYS A 612 -13.91 23.98 -15.42
CA LYS A 612 -14.13 25.05 -16.39
C LYS A 612 -13.93 26.43 -15.74
N SER A 613 -14.56 26.66 -14.59
CA SER A 613 -14.43 27.93 -13.85
C SER A 613 -12.98 28.20 -13.42
N PHE A 614 -12.24 27.17 -13.02
CA PHE A 614 -10.82 27.29 -12.65
C PHE A 614 -9.96 27.67 -13.86
N PHE A 615 -10.12 26.99 -15.01
CA PHE A 615 -9.37 27.32 -16.22
C PHE A 615 -9.68 28.73 -16.80
N GLU A 616 -10.85 29.25 -16.51
CA GLU A 616 -11.29 30.60 -16.91
C GLU A 616 -10.91 31.66 -15.86
N SER A 617 -10.31 31.29 -14.72
CA SER A 617 -9.99 32.23 -13.65
C SER A 617 -8.70 33.02 -13.91
N GLU A 618 -8.64 34.26 -13.36
CA GLU A 618 -7.41 35.06 -13.35
C GLU A 618 -6.28 34.32 -12.62
N GLU A 619 -6.60 33.62 -11.55
CA GLU A 619 -5.64 32.79 -10.80
C GLU A 619 -4.96 31.76 -11.70
N PHE A 620 -5.71 31.06 -12.57
CA PHE A 620 -5.13 30.10 -13.50
C PHE A 620 -4.22 30.78 -14.53
N VAL A 621 -4.65 31.89 -15.09
CA VAL A 621 -3.87 32.64 -16.08
C VAL A 621 -2.57 33.15 -15.45
N GLU A 622 -2.65 33.76 -14.26
CA GLU A 622 -1.48 34.26 -13.56
C GLU A 622 -0.45 33.18 -13.22
N ASN A 623 -0.94 32.02 -12.74
CA ASN A 623 -0.06 30.96 -12.24
C ASN A 623 0.48 30.04 -13.33
N PHE A 624 -0.25 29.86 -14.43
CA PHE A 624 0.05 28.79 -15.39
C PHE A 624 0.25 29.24 -16.85
N THR A 625 0.08 30.51 -17.18
CA THR A 625 0.47 30.97 -18.53
C THR A 625 1.96 30.77 -18.75
N TYR A 626 2.29 29.97 -19.74
CA TYR A 626 3.66 29.72 -20.18
C TYR A 626 3.91 30.43 -21.50
N GLU A 627 4.91 31.27 -21.56
CA GLU A 627 5.26 32.12 -22.73
C GLU A 627 6.48 31.61 -23.47
N GLY A 628 7.06 30.45 -23.04
CA GLY A 628 8.20 29.85 -23.73
C GLY A 628 7.79 29.17 -25.06
N ASP A 629 8.74 29.03 -25.96
CA ASP A 629 8.60 28.41 -27.30
C ASP A 629 9.28 27.03 -27.38
N ASP A 630 9.62 26.42 -26.27
CA ASP A 630 10.48 25.24 -26.14
C ASP A 630 9.75 24.00 -25.65
N LEU A 631 8.39 23.95 -25.76
CA LEU A 631 7.60 22.77 -25.42
C LEU A 631 7.77 21.68 -26.50
N GLY A 632 7.58 20.42 -26.10
CA GLY A 632 7.81 19.27 -26.96
C GLY A 632 9.19 18.65 -26.74
N VAL A 633 9.70 17.96 -27.75
CA VAL A 633 11.02 17.31 -27.74
C VAL A 633 12.05 18.12 -28.49
N SER A 634 13.22 18.31 -27.93
CA SER A 634 14.36 18.96 -28.57
C SER A 634 15.64 18.15 -28.38
N VAL A 635 16.53 18.16 -29.41
CA VAL A 635 17.86 17.53 -29.35
C VAL A 635 18.91 18.62 -29.50
N LYS A 636 19.70 18.83 -28.45
CA LYS A 636 20.71 19.90 -28.38
C LYS A 636 22.12 19.33 -28.23
N LYS A 637 23.16 20.08 -28.60
CA LYS A 637 24.53 19.66 -28.35
C LYS A 637 24.85 19.77 -26.84
N SER A 638 25.60 18.80 -26.34
CA SER A 638 26.07 18.76 -24.94
C SER A 638 26.94 20.00 -24.64
N GLY A 639 26.57 20.77 -23.64
CA GLY A 639 27.18 22.05 -23.27
C GLY A 639 26.22 23.23 -23.28
N GLU A 640 25.01 23.07 -23.87
CA GLU A 640 23.93 24.07 -23.89
C GLU A 640 22.81 23.76 -22.90
N CYS A 641 22.98 22.72 -22.04
CA CYS A 641 21.94 22.25 -21.09
C CYS A 641 22.39 22.37 -19.63
N ASP A 642 21.58 23.02 -18.82
CA ASP A 642 21.67 23.01 -17.35
C ASP A 642 20.87 21.80 -16.80
N GLY A 643 21.57 20.70 -16.45
CA GLY A 643 20.91 19.62 -15.71
C GLY A 643 21.55 18.22 -15.78
N ASN A 644 21.74 17.66 -14.60
CA ASN A 644 22.35 16.35 -14.34
C ASN A 644 21.43 15.17 -14.63
N TRP A 645 21.79 14.28 -15.57
CA TRP A 645 21.40 12.84 -15.56
C TRP A 645 22.25 12.04 -16.54
N GLN A 646 22.59 10.79 -16.21
CA GLN A 646 23.45 9.93 -17.01
C GLN A 646 22.76 8.60 -17.35
N MET A 647 22.68 8.29 -18.64
CA MET A 647 22.77 6.92 -19.17
C MET A 647 23.59 6.94 -20.46
N PRO A 648 24.55 6.00 -20.67
CA PRO A 648 25.44 6.06 -21.81
C PRO A 648 24.80 5.54 -23.09
N LYS A 649 24.80 6.34 -24.13
CA LYS A 649 24.61 5.92 -25.52
C LYS A 649 25.57 6.60 -26.48
N LYS A 650 25.72 6.02 -27.64
CA LYS A 650 26.78 6.15 -28.65
C LYS A 650 27.17 7.57 -29.11
N ASP A 651 26.50 8.64 -28.63
CA ASP A 651 26.82 10.03 -28.97
C ASP A 651 26.75 10.93 -27.70
N GLU A 652 27.85 11.00 -26.99
CA GLU A 652 28.01 11.85 -25.81
C GLU A 652 27.93 13.36 -26.10
N GLN A 653 27.76 13.75 -27.36
CA GLN A 653 27.73 15.16 -27.81
C GLN A 653 26.31 15.75 -27.79
N PHE A 654 25.27 14.96 -27.58
CA PHE A 654 23.88 15.41 -27.62
C PHE A 654 23.12 15.12 -26.37
N VAL A 655 22.11 15.94 -26.09
CA VAL A 655 21.10 15.75 -25.04
C VAL A 655 19.73 15.92 -25.69
N THR A 656 18.84 14.95 -25.45
CA THR A 656 17.42 15.06 -25.80
C THR A 656 16.62 15.50 -24.58
N GLU A 657 15.89 16.58 -24.71
CA GLU A 657 15.04 17.14 -23.67
C GLU A 657 13.57 17.07 -24.09
N TRP A 658 12.70 16.66 -23.17
CA TRP A 658 11.24 16.64 -23.33
C TRP A 658 10.61 17.63 -22.37
N LYS A 659 9.69 18.45 -22.86
CA LYS A 659 8.93 19.42 -22.08
C LYS A 659 7.45 19.36 -22.40
N LEU A 660 6.64 19.19 -21.36
CA LEU A 660 5.18 19.12 -21.44
C LEU A 660 4.53 20.18 -20.55
N TRP A 661 3.65 20.99 -21.07
CA TRP A 661 2.80 21.85 -20.25
C TRP A 661 1.57 21.07 -19.80
N ALA A 662 1.54 20.72 -18.51
CA ALA A 662 0.45 19.99 -17.86
C ALA A 662 0.24 20.56 -16.44
N PRO A 663 -0.34 21.77 -16.31
CA PRO A 663 -0.36 22.54 -15.08
C PRO A 663 -1.16 21.86 -13.95
N THR A 664 -2.17 21.09 -14.29
CA THR A 664 -3.03 20.36 -13.34
C THR A 664 -2.61 18.92 -13.11
N ALA A 665 -1.58 18.45 -13.81
CA ALA A 665 -1.02 17.13 -13.57
C ALA A 665 -0.38 17.04 -12.18
N MET A 666 -0.59 15.92 -11.53
CA MET A 666 0.03 15.59 -10.24
C MET A 666 1.40 14.95 -10.45
N GLU A 667 1.52 14.09 -11.45
CA GLU A 667 2.75 13.46 -11.90
C GLU A 667 2.75 13.28 -13.41
N VAL A 668 3.93 13.30 -13.99
CA VAL A 668 4.14 13.01 -15.41
C VAL A 668 5.36 12.09 -15.53
N SER A 669 5.21 11.02 -16.29
CA SER A 669 6.32 10.17 -16.71
C SER A 669 6.40 10.13 -18.23
N LEU A 670 7.62 10.20 -18.73
CA LEU A 670 7.92 9.95 -20.15
C LEU A 670 8.07 8.44 -20.37
N GLU A 671 7.30 7.89 -21.29
CA GLU A 671 7.33 6.48 -21.66
C GLU A 671 7.97 6.32 -23.03
N LEU A 672 9.08 5.57 -23.14
CA LEU A 672 9.81 5.36 -24.39
C LEU A 672 9.54 3.97 -24.97
N PHE A 673 9.37 3.91 -26.29
CA PHE A 673 9.03 2.68 -27.01
C PHE A 673 9.88 2.48 -28.26
N SER A 674 10.02 1.21 -28.67
CA SER A 674 10.81 0.84 -29.86
C SER A 674 10.02 0.90 -31.15
N ARG A 675 8.69 1.06 -31.12
CA ARG A 675 7.78 1.11 -32.27
C ARG A 675 6.72 2.18 -32.09
N GLY A 676 6.12 2.58 -33.23
CA GLY A 676 5.09 3.62 -33.26
C GLY A 676 3.71 3.17 -32.78
N SER A 677 3.48 1.87 -32.75
CA SER A 677 2.23 1.27 -32.26
C SER A 677 2.49 0.00 -31.49
N SER A 678 1.65 -0.27 -30.48
CA SER A 678 1.63 -1.52 -29.71
C SER A 678 1.31 -2.75 -30.57
N ARG A 679 0.71 -2.55 -31.75
CA ARG A 679 0.35 -3.59 -32.73
C ARG A 679 1.52 -4.02 -33.62
N GLU A 680 2.61 -3.29 -33.60
CA GLU A 680 3.78 -3.60 -34.43
C GLU A 680 4.60 -4.75 -33.84
N ARG A 681 5.00 -5.71 -34.71
CA ARG A 681 5.83 -6.84 -34.28
C ARG A 681 7.17 -6.38 -33.71
N GLY A 682 7.49 -6.79 -32.51
CA GLY A 682 8.74 -6.46 -31.82
C GLY A 682 8.64 -5.18 -31.01
N ASP A 683 7.42 -4.64 -30.80
CA ASP A 683 7.22 -3.53 -29.89
C ASP A 683 7.65 -3.88 -28.46
N ARG A 684 8.28 -2.94 -27.79
CA ARG A 684 8.64 -3.02 -26.38
C ARG A 684 8.78 -1.63 -25.78
N LYS A 685 8.40 -1.50 -24.55
CA LYS A 685 8.73 -0.34 -23.72
C LYS A 685 10.24 -0.34 -23.44
N ILE A 686 10.91 0.75 -23.73
CA ILE A 686 12.37 0.91 -23.54
C ILE A 686 12.67 1.41 -22.13
N ALA A 687 11.92 2.44 -21.69
CA ALA A 687 12.12 3.07 -20.38
C ALA A 687 10.85 3.81 -19.94
N SER A 688 10.77 4.06 -18.63
CA SER A 688 9.82 4.97 -18.00
C SER A 688 10.63 5.94 -17.15
N ILE A 689 10.46 7.25 -17.37
CA ILE A 689 11.28 8.29 -16.77
C ILE A 689 10.37 9.33 -16.12
N ALA A 690 10.45 9.45 -14.79
CA ALA A 690 9.71 10.49 -14.07
C ALA A 690 10.19 11.88 -14.50
N MET A 691 9.25 12.75 -14.84
CA MET A 691 9.54 14.13 -15.19
C MET A 691 9.51 15.04 -13.97
N THR A 692 10.27 16.11 -14.01
CA THR A 692 10.34 17.11 -12.95
C THR A 692 9.41 18.26 -13.26
N ARG A 693 8.56 18.64 -12.32
CA ARG A 693 7.68 19.81 -12.44
C ARG A 693 8.48 21.09 -12.21
N GLY A 694 8.46 21.97 -13.21
CA GLY A 694 9.01 23.31 -13.16
C GLY A 694 7.97 24.39 -12.90
N GLU A 695 8.34 25.63 -13.22
CA GLU A 695 7.44 26.77 -13.10
C GLU A 695 6.30 26.72 -14.13
N LYS A 696 5.22 27.47 -13.87
CA LYS A 696 4.06 27.58 -14.77
C LYS A 696 3.40 26.25 -15.19
N GLY A 697 3.67 25.17 -14.45
CA GLY A 697 3.10 23.85 -14.73
C GLY A 697 3.76 23.11 -15.88
N VAL A 698 4.98 23.49 -16.28
CA VAL A 698 5.80 22.75 -17.25
C VAL A 698 6.52 21.59 -16.57
N TRP A 699 6.47 20.43 -17.21
CA TRP A 699 7.19 19.23 -16.79
C TRP A 699 8.33 18.97 -17.76
N SER A 700 9.50 18.58 -17.26
CA SER A 700 10.65 18.31 -18.09
C SER A 700 11.48 17.13 -17.64
N CYS A 701 12.15 16.48 -18.60
CA CYS A 701 13.24 15.55 -18.35
C CYS A 701 14.25 15.62 -19.49
N ALA A 702 15.48 15.24 -19.23
CA ALA A 702 16.56 15.25 -20.22
C ALA A 702 17.35 13.93 -20.16
N MET A 703 17.78 13.44 -21.33
CA MET A 703 18.59 12.24 -21.45
C MET A 703 19.79 12.49 -22.37
N GLN A 704 20.93 11.92 -22.00
CA GLN A 704 22.13 11.94 -22.87
C GLN A 704 21.86 11.18 -24.18
N GLY A 705 22.36 11.72 -25.29
CA GLY A 705 22.26 11.15 -26.61
C GLY A 705 21.15 11.79 -27.49
N ALA A 706 21.26 11.58 -28.77
CA ALA A 706 20.25 11.92 -29.75
C ALA A 706 19.29 10.72 -29.90
N TRP A 707 18.07 10.85 -29.36
CA TRP A 707 17.09 9.77 -29.34
C TRP A 707 16.21 9.69 -30.59
N TYR A 708 16.76 10.10 -31.74
CA TYR A 708 16.04 10.04 -32.99
C TYR A 708 15.53 8.63 -33.34
N GLY A 709 14.31 8.54 -33.88
CA GLY A 709 13.63 7.29 -34.20
C GLY A 709 13.02 6.56 -32.97
N THR A 710 13.09 7.15 -31.78
CA THR A 710 12.44 6.59 -30.57
C THR A 710 11.03 7.15 -30.47
N TYR A 711 10.07 6.28 -30.15
CA TYR A 711 8.67 6.65 -29.93
C TYR A 711 8.41 6.87 -28.46
N TYR A 712 7.46 7.77 -28.16
CA TYR A 712 7.15 8.11 -26.76
C TYR A 712 5.70 8.54 -26.55
N THR A 713 5.23 8.39 -25.29
CA THR A 713 4.01 8.96 -24.75
C THR A 713 4.28 9.60 -23.40
N TYR A 714 3.35 10.41 -22.93
CA TYR A 714 3.33 10.85 -21.53
C TYR A 714 2.28 10.08 -20.76
N HIS A 715 2.70 9.55 -19.63
CA HIS A 715 1.82 8.94 -18.63
C HIS A 715 1.55 9.97 -17.55
N ILE A 716 0.31 10.44 -17.45
CA ILE A 716 -0.09 11.58 -16.63
C ILE A 716 -1.02 11.12 -15.53
N LEU A 717 -0.64 11.34 -14.29
CA LEU A 717 -1.53 11.20 -13.14
C LEU A 717 -2.25 12.53 -12.90
N HIS A 718 -3.57 12.50 -12.94
CA HIS A 718 -4.45 13.63 -12.68
C HIS A 718 -5.46 13.28 -11.57
N SER A 719 -6.10 14.27 -10.97
CA SER A 719 -7.15 14.06 -9.95
C SER A 719 -8.29 13.14 -10.40
N ASP A 720 -8.57 13.13 -11.69
CA ASP A 720 -9.69 12.39 -12.28
C ASP A 720 -9.30 11.02 -12.84
N GLY A 721 -8.02 10.67 -12.80
CA GLY A 721 -7.50 9.38 -13.26
C GLY A 721 -6.09 9.44 -13.84
N VAL A 722 -5.72 8.36 -14.48
CA VAL A 722 -4.43 8.21 -15.18
C VAL A 722 -4.71 8.24 -16.67
N PHE A 723 -3.90 9.00 -17.40
CA PHE A 723 -4.04 9.19 -18.84
C PHE A 723 -2.70 8.96 -19.54
N ASP A 724 -2.72 8.13 -20.58
CA ASP A 724 -1.63 8.04 -21.54
C ASP A 724 -1.96 8.91 -22.73
N THR A 725 -1.04 9.79 -23.14
CA THR A 725 -1.26 10.69 -24.26
C THR A 725 0.00 10.86 -25.09
N THR A 726 -0.18 11.14 -26.37
CA THR A 726 0.87 11.62 -27.24
C THR A 726 1.25 13.05 -26.89
N ASP A 727 2.39 13.50 -27.38
CA ASP A 727 2.85 14.87 -27.19
C ASP A 727 2.01 15.84 -28.03
N PRO A 728 1.28 16.79 -27.39
CA PRO A 728 0.53 17.80 -28.15
C PRO A 728 1.43 18.75 -28.97
N TYR A 729 2.74 18.76 -28.67
CA TYR A 729 3.75 19.52 -29.40
C TYR A 729 4.60 18.63 -30.30
N GLY A 730 4.25 17.36 -30.45
CA GLY A 730 4.98 16.39 -31.26
C GLY A 730 4.85 16.71 -32.76
N VAL A 731 5.99 16.75 -33.49
CA VAL A 731 6.05 17.04 -34.90
C VAL A 731 6.02 15.79 -35.79
N ALA A 732 6.09 14.62 -35.17
CA ALA A 732 6.00 13.32 -35.85
C ALA A 732 5.35 12.28 -34.95
N SER A 733 4.62 11.33 -35.55
CA SER A 733 3.93 10.26 -34.84
C SER A 733 4.11 8.90 -35.53
N GLY A 734 3.78 7.84 -34.80
CA GLY A 734 3.64 6.49 -35.30
C GLY A 734 2.27 6.25 -35.94
N ILE A 735 1.98 4.99 -36.27
CA ILE A 735 0.73 4.52 -36.86
C ILE A 735 -0.46 4.89 -35.93
N ASP A 736 -1.55 5.38 -36.51
CA ASP A 736 -2.77 5.82 -35.85
C ASP A 736 -2.51 6.90 -34.76
N SER A 737 -1.40 7.64 -34.85
CA SER A 737 -0.94 8.63 -33.86
C SER A 737 -0.86 8.07 -32.44
N GLU A 738 -0.65 6.75 -32.27
CA GLU A 738 -0.62 6.08 -30.95
C GLU A 738 0.56 6.58 -30.10
N ARG A 739 1.65 7.01 -30.75
CA ARG A 739 2.87 7.52 -30.09
C ARG A 739 3.52 8.63 -30.87
N SER A 740 4.04 9.63 -30.18
CA SER A 740 4.91 10.64 -30.80
C SER A 740 6.30 10.07 -31.08
N MET A 741 7.05 10.65 -32.00
CA MET A 741 8.39 10.21 -32.37
C MET A 741 9.40 11.36 -32.28
N VAL A 742 10.58 11.06 -31.76
CA VAL A 742 11.72 11.99 -31.81
C VAL A 742 12.30 11.94 -33.21
N VAL A 743 12.21 13.01 -33.97
CA VAL A 743 12.63 13.08 -35.37
C VAL A 743 13.66 14.19 -35.61
N ASN A 744 14.59 13.94 -36.51
CA ASN A 744 15.46 14.99 -37.08
C ASN A 744 14.80 15.47 -38.37
N LEU A 745 14.10 16.59 -38.33
CA LEU A 745 13.41 17.14 -39.51
C LEU A 745 14.37 17.44 -40.68
N ALA A 746 15.64 17.86 -40.39
CA ALA A 746 16.62 18.12 -41.44
C ALA A 746 17.02 16.85 -42.24
N GLU A 747 16.84 15.67 -41.69
CA GLU A 747 17.06 14.39 -42.39
C GLU A 747 15.83 13.95 -43.19
N THR A 748 14.71 14.59 -43.06
CA THR A 748 13.47 14.28 -43.80
C THR A 748 13.37 15.09 -45.09
N ASP A 749 14.16 16.13 -45.24
CA ASP A 749 14.18 17.01 -46.42
C ASP A 749 14.69 16.24 -47.63
N PRO A 750 13.96 16.23 -48.74
CA PRO A 750 14.43 15.62 -49.97
C PRO A 750 15.57 16.42 -50.58
N ALA A 751 16.38 15.76 -51.42
CA ALA A 751 17.46 16.43 -52.14
C ALA A 751 16.93 17.59 -52.98
N GLY A 752 17.52 18.78 -52.79
CA GLY A 752 17.09 20.02 -53.48
C GLY A 752 16.03 20.83 -52.72
N TRP A 753 15.62 20.41 -51.49
CA TRP A 753 14.63 21.13 -50.68
C TRP A 753 15.06 22.57 -50.38
N GLU A 754 16.33 22.82 -50.15
CA GLU A 754 16.89 24.16 -49.89
C GLU A 754 16.80 25.12 -51.06
N GLN A 755 16.64 24.59 -52.28
CA GLN A 755 16.48 25.36 -53.52
C GLN A 755 15.03 25.49 -53.97
N ASP A 756 14.08 24.85 -53.25
CA ASP A 756 12.66 24.90 -53.55
C ASP A 756 12.09 26.25 -53.14
N GLU A 757 11.61 27.03 -54.12
CA GLU A 757 11.00 28.33 -53.92
C GLU A 757 9.47 28.21 -53.98
N ARG A 758 8.80 28.66 -52.96
CA ARG A 758 7.34 28.70 -52.94
C ARG A 758 6.81 29.71 -53.95
N PRO A 759 5.96 29.32 -54.93
CA PRO A 759 5.34 30.26 -55.86
C PRO A 759 4.55 31.38 -55.14
N GLU A 760 4.87 32.64 -55.48
CA GLU A 760 4.12 33.79 -55.00
C GLU A 760 2.84 33.98 -55.82
N ILE A 761 1.68 33.57 -55.30
CA ILE A 761 0.38 33.68 -55.89
C ILE A 761 -0.49 34.63 -55.07
N ARG A 762 -0.99 35.73 -55.68
CA ARG A 762 -1.84 36.67 -54.99
C ARG A 762 -3.10 35.95 -54.47
N PRO A 763 -3.68 36.33 -53.32
CA PRO A 763 -4.87 35.68 -52.78
C PRO A 763 -6.05 35.58 -53.74
N GLU A 764 -6.28 36.59 -54.56
CA GLU A 764 -7.33 36.65 -55.56
C GLU A 764 -7.12 35.75 -56.78
N ASP A 765 -5.89 35.27 -57.02
CA ASP A 765 -5.54 34.37 -58.08
C ASP A 765 -5.44 32.90 -57.64
N ARG A 766 -5.73 32.62 -56.39
CA ARG A 766 -5.70 31.27 -55.85
C ARG A 766 -6.90 30.46 -56.31
N CYS A 767 -6.64 29.37 -56.98
CA CYS A 767 -7.61 28.34 -57.34
C CYS A 767 -7.19 27.04 -56.64
N VAL A 768 -8.04 26.55 -55.71
CA VAL A 768 -7.76 25.36 -54.90
C VAL A 768 -8.56 24.16 -55.41
N TYR A 769 -7.91 23.06 -55.65
CA TYR A 769 -8.53 21.77 -56.00
C TYR A 769 -8.36 20.79 -54.86
N GLU A 770 -9.46 20.41 -54.22
CA GLU A 770 -9.43 19.42 -53.16
C GLU A 770 -9.56 18.01 -53.75
N LEU A 771 -8.72 17.09 -53.35
CA LEU A 771 -8.74 15.71 -53.81
C LEU A 771 -8.24 14.73 -52.72
N HIS A 772 -8.73 13.50 -52.82
CA HIS A 772 -8.30 12.39 -51.99
C HIS A 772 -7.10 11.67 -52.64
N VAL A 773 -6.00 11.47 -51.90
CA VAL A 773 -4.74 10.89 -52.43
C VAL A 773 -4.94 9.54 -53.11
N LYS A 774 -5.74 8.66 -52.55
CA LYS A 774 -6.03 7.36 -53.15
C LYS A 774 -6.87 7.51 -54.43
N ASP A 775 -7.92 8.31 -54.40
CA ASP A 775 -8.85 8.47 -55.52
C ASP A 775 -8.22 9.16 -56.72
N PHE A 776 -7.20 9.99 -56.44
CA PHE A 776 -6.44 10.69 -57.53
C PHE A 776 -5.90 9.75 -58.61
N SER A 777 -5.50 8.52 -58.26
CA SER A 777 -4.80 7.62 -59.15
C SER A 777 -5.21 6.14 -59.04
N SER A 778 -6.22 5.80 -58.25
CA SER A 778 -6.60 4.39 -58.02
C SER A 778 -7.17 3.67 -59.21
N ASP A 779 -7.72 4.39 -60.19
CA ASP A 779 -8.22 3.82 -61.43
C ASP A 779 -7.08 3.19 -62.29
N PRO A 780 -7.22 1.90 -62.68
CA PRO A 780 -6.22 1.24 -63.52
C PRO A 780 -5.95 1.94 -64.86
N HIS A 781 -6.88 2.75 -65.34
CA HIS A 781 -6.76 3.51 -66.61
C HIS A 781 -6.11 4.87 -66.40
N SER A 782 -5.73 5.23 -65.20
CA SER A 782 -5.13 6.54 -64.88
C SER A 782 -3.78 6.83 -65.60
N GLY A 783 -3.14 5.81 -66.15
CA GLY A 783 -1.80 5.91 -66.66
C GLY A 783 -0.67 5.94 -65.59
N ILE A 784 -1.03 6.02 -64.31
CA ILE A 784 -0.07 5.97 -63.21
C ILE A 784 0.44 4.54 -63.04
N SER A 785 1.73 4.38 -62.76
CA SER A 785 2.34 3.06 -62.54
C SER A 785 1.71 2.30 -61.36
N ASP A 786 1.60 0.97 -61.49
CA ASP A 786 1.03 0.12 -60.44
C ASP A 786 1.73 0.29 -59.09
N LYS A 787 3.00 0.63 -59.09
CA LYS A 787 3.80 0.89 -57.90
C LYS A 787 3.34 2.11 -57.11
N HIS A 788 2.91 3.16 -57.81
CA HIS A 788 2.56 4.46 -57.22
C HIS A 788 1.04 4.70 -57.18
N ARG A 789 0.22 3.85 -57.86
CA ARG A 789 -1.23 3.98 -57.94
C ARG A 789 -1.87 4.01 -56.54
N GLY A 790 -2.70 5.01 -56.26
CA GLY A 790 -3.37 5.24 -54.99
C GLY A 790 -2.45 5.70 -53.86
N LYS A 791 -1.22 6.16 -54.16
CA LYS A 791 -0.23 6.57 -53.16
C LYS A 791 0.26 7.99 -53.45
N PHE A 792 0.90 8.61 -52.47
CA PHE A 792 1.48 9.95 -52.57
C PHE A 792 2.45 10.08 -53.75
N LEU A 793 3.24 9.04 -54.04
CA LEU A 793 4.16 9.06 -55.17
C LEU A 793 3.49 9.15 -56.57
N ALA A 794 2.18 8.98 -56.69
CA ALA A 794 1.45 9.24 -57.92
C ALA A 794 1.53 10.70 -58.34
N PHE A 795 1.74 11.64 -57.42
CA PHE A 795 1.92 13.06 -57.71
C PHE A 795 3.31 13.40 -58.28
N THR A 796 4.20 12.44 -58.38
CA THR A 796 5.54 12.61 -58.98
C THR A 796 5.63 12.07 -60.41
N GLU A 797 4.54 11.47 -60.92
CA GLU A 797 4.49 10.96 -62.31
C GLU A 797 3.91 12.00 -63.27
N GLU A 798 4.67 12.32 -64.26
CA GLU A 798 4.32 13.25 -65.34
C GLU A 798 4.08 12.52 -66.70
N GLY A 799 3.39 13.15 -67.65
CA GLY A 799 3.10 12.60 -68.90
C GLY A 799 2.07 11.49 -68.95
N THR A 800 1.32 11.32 -67.85
CA THR A 800 0.28 10.27 -67.76
C THR A 800 -0.96 10.62 -68.54
N THR A 801 -1.50 9.61 -69.30
CA THR A 801 -2.70 9.79 -70.12
C THR A 801 -3.70 8.63 -69.86
N LEU A 802 -4.98 8.87 -70.15
CA LEU A 802 -6.04 7.88 -69.98
C LEU A 802 -5.76 6.66 -70.89
N ASN A 803 -5.62 5.48 -70.29
CA ASN A 803 -5.21 4.25 -70.99
C ASN A 803 -3.91 4.36 -71.77
N GLY A 804 -3.04 5.35 -71.51
CA GLY A 804 -1.82 5.59 -72.33
C GLY A 804 -2.07 6.08 -73.73
N ASP A 805 -3.19 6.74 -74.01
CA ASP A 805 -3.62 7.19 -75.31
C ASP A 805 -2.79 8.37 -75.85
N GLY A 806 -2.00 9.01 -75.04
CA GLY A 806 -1.17 10.15 -75.39
C GLY A 806 -1.94 11.45 -75.70
N ILE A 807 -3.26 11.48 -75.40
CA ILE A 807 -4.14 12.61 -75.78
C ILE A 807 -4.82 13.18 -74.52
N HIS A 808 -5.44 12.34 -73.73
CA HIS A 808 -6.20 12.78 -72.58
C HIS A 808 -5.35 12.73 -71.31
N ALA A 809 -4.84 13.89 -70.91
CA ALA A 809 -4.02 14.01 -69.72
C ALA A 809 -4.75 13.50 -68.45
N THR A 810 -4.03 12.79 -67.58
CA THR A 810 -4.45 12.34 -66.27
C THR A 810 -3.45 12.81 -65.22
N GLY A 811 -3.65 12.50 -64.02
CA GLY A 811 -2.73 12.77 -62.90
C GLY A 811 -2.34 14.27 -62.82
N LEU A 812 -1.06 14.53 -62.58
CA LEU A 812 -0.53 15.89 -62.38
C LEU A 812 -0.74 16.78 -63.59
N ASP A 813 -0.58 16.25 -64.85
CA ASP A 813 -0.75 17.03 -66.02
C ASP A 813 -2.20 17.44 -66.28
N TYR A 814 -3.17 16.65 -65.83
CA TYR A 814 -4.55 17.06 -65.83
C TYR A 814 -4.78 18.27 -64.92
N LEU A 815 -4.25 18.20 -63.63
CA LEU A 815 -4.35 19.30 -62.67
C LEU A 815 -3.71 20.57 -63.20
N LYS A 816 -2.54 20.49 -63.87
CA LYS A 816 -1.88 21.62 -64.51
C LYS A 816 -2.74 22.20 -65.63
N SER A 817 -3.40 21.35 -66.42
CA SER A 817 -4.27 21.80 -67.51
C SER A 817 -5.52 22.57 -67.05
N LEU A 818 -5.97 22.35 -65.87
CA LEU A 818 -7.07 23.08 -65.20
C LEU A 818 -6.70 24.50 -64.75
N GLY A 819 -5.41 24.83 -64.75
CA GLY A 819 -4.93 26.12 -64.25
C GLY A 819 -5.09 26.35 -62.76
N ILE A 820 -5.21 25.31 -61.96
CA ILE A 820 -5.26 25.40 -60.51
C ILE A 820 -3.89 25.79 -59.96
N SER A 821 -3.91 26.53 -58.89
CA SER A 821 -2.71 27.00 -58.21
C SER A 821 -2.32 26.23 -56.98
N HIS A 822 -3.28 25.56 -56.37
CA HIS A 822 -3.10 24.80 -55.09
C HIS A 822 -3.87 23.49 -55.15
N VAL A 823 -3.27 22.45 -54.65
CA VAL A 823 -3.94 21.17 -54.38
C VAL A 823 -4.10 21.00 -52.87
N HIS A 824 -5.33 20.76 -52.42
CA HIS A 824 -5.65 20.42 -51.05
C HIS A 824 -5.80 18.91 -50.95
N LEU A 825 -4.78 18.26 -50.37
CA LEU A 825 -4.75 16.78 -50.24
C LEU A 825 -5.50 16.29 -49.01
N LEU A 826 -6.26 15.18 -49.16
CA LEU A 826 -6.97 14.44 -48.13
C LEU A 826 -6.68 12.93 -48.26
N PRO A 827 -6.43 12.21 -47.16
CA PRO A 827 -5.80 12.65 -45.93
C PRO A 827 -4.30 12.86 -46.14
N VAL A 828 -3.66 13.66 -45.26
CA VAL A 828 -2.17 13.89 -45.32
C VAL A 828 -1.50 13.38 -44.02
N PHE A 829 -2.29 12.91 -43.08
CA PHE A 829 -1.81 12.33 -41.82
C PHE A 829 -2.68 11.12 -41.46
N ASP A 830 -2.11 10.25 -40.62
CA ASP A 830 -2.72 9.01 -40.16
C ASP A 830 -3.29 9.20 -38.71
#